data_19fc3a6b3df2790a13644206d3dd7c91
#
_entry.id   19fc3a6b3df2790a13644206d3dd7c91
#
_cell.length_a   1.000
_cell.length_b   1.000
_cell.length_c   1.000
_cell.angle_alpha   90.00
_cell.angle_beta   90.00
_cell.angle_gamma   90.00
#
_symmetry.space_group_name_H-M   'P 1'
#
loop_
_entity.id
_entity.type
_entity.pdbx_description
1 polymer ?
#
loop_
_entity_poly.entity_id
_entity_poly.type
_entity_poly.pdbx_seq_one_letter_code
_entity_poly.pdbx_strand_id
1 'polypeptide(L)'
;VVLSDRDGQIHPQGAQGAFVADVRVLSEAVLLVDGFPADPISRSMGGPGEAEFVAVARGLGDPSPDPTVWLRRRRVAEVGGVMENLTIVNRSDHDVSTMLSLRQATDLAAIEQVKAGLPTAAIGPVATSAGVRYGTGGVAVDVSFPGARLRLEEVAVQADWDIVVGARSEVTVCWSLAAADRDAVVIPAAACATPSTVRIVADDRRLAPLVQRSVADLQALRMSLRGRPDDDFLAAGSPWYLTLFGRDSIWAARMTLPLGTDLAGGTLRTLASRQGTRVDPVTDEQPGKILHELRRSSAGRPPEALPPVYYGTVDATPLWVCLLADAWRWGLPSDQVRALIPTVERALAWMVQHGDADGDGFLDYHDDLGRGLKNQGWKDSGDSVRFADGTIAHGPVALAEVQGYAYEAALAGADLLDAFGRPGAERWRRYAAEMADRFRAAFWVEDDLGPFPALALDRDKRPVDAPASNMGHLLATGILTRAEAAAVADRLVHPSMSSGFGLRTMSSSTIGYSPLSYHCGSVWPHDTAIAVHGLIKAGFVDHAAELATGLLAAGTAFDGRLPELFGGFAADDLPIPVPYPASCRPQAWAAASAVVMLQAFLGLEPDVRTGIVRLSPSTTVGALRVLGLQVAGAALDVAIDPSGVVVAATAADGLTIHVGGIG
;
A
#
# COMPACT_ATOMS: atom_id res chain seq x y z
N VAL A 1 1.68 7.66 -12.98
CA VAL A 1 1.77 6.20 -13.06
C VAL A 1 1.56 5.77 -14.50
N VAL A 2 2.29 4.73 -14.97
CA VAL A 2 2.10 4.15 -16.31
C VAL A 2 1.90 2.65 -16.20
N LEU A 3 0.84 2.15 -16.82
CA LEU A 3 0.53 0.73 -16.98
C LEU A 3 0.60 0.37 -18.46
N SER A 4 1.40 -0.62 -18.80
CA SER A 4 1.58 -1.10 -20.17
C SER A 4 1.66 -2.63 -20.22
N ASP A 5 1.57 -3.20 -21.40
CA ASP A 5 1.92 -4.59 -21.62
C ASP A 5 3.40 -4.88 -21.39
N ARG A 6 3.76 -6.16 -21.42
CA ARG A 6 5.12 -6.63 -21.20
C ARG A 6 6.13 -6.16 -22.26
N ASP A 7 5.64 -5.75 -23.42
CA ASP A 7 6.41 -5.17 -24.53
C ASP A 7 6.48 -3.64 -24.50
N GLY A 8 5.82 -3.01 -23.50
CA GLY A 8 5.73 -1.56 -23.36
C GLY A 8 4.63 -0.90 -24.18
N GLN A 9 3.80 -1.66 -24.92
CA GLN A 9 2.64 -1.09 -25.59
C GLN A 9 1.56 -0.71 -24.60
N ILE A 10 0.81 0.34 -24.93
CA ILE A 10 -0.38 0.77 -24.21
C ILE A 10 -1.54 0.67 -25.19
N HIS A 11 -2.45 -0.27 -24.93
CA HIS A 11 -3.64 -0.49 -25.74
C HIS A 11 -4.86 0.18 -25.11
N PRO A 12 -5.83 0.66 -25.91
CA PRO A 12 -6.97 1.41 -25.39
C PRO A 12 -7.94 0.58 -24.54
N GLN A 13 -7.85 -0.76 -24.62
CA GLN A 13 -8.67 -1.67 -23.85
C GLN A 13 -8.12 -1.93 -22.46
N GLY A 14 -9.02 -2.11 -21.49
CA GLY A 14 -8.66 -2.45 -20.11
C GLY A 14 -8.05 -1.32 -19.31
N ALA A 15 -7.15 -1.67 -18.39
CA ALA A 15 -6.59 -0.79 -17.39
C ALA A 15 -5.29 -0.08 -17.81
N GLN A 16 -4.83 -0.28 -19.05
CA GLN A 16 -3.59 0.31 -19.52
C GLN A 16 -3.72 1.83 -19.68
N GLY A 17 -2.59 2.53 -19.57
CA GLY A 17 -2.56 3.98 -19.72
C GLY A 17 -1.52 4.67 -18.84
N ALA A 18 -1.43 5.99 -19.00
CA ALA A 18 -0.78 6.84 -18.03
C ALA A 18 -1.85 7.58 -17.21
N PHE A 19 -1.62 7.65 -15.89
CA PHE A 19 -2.57 8.27 -14.95
C PHE A 19 -1.89 9.39 -14.18
N VAL A 20 -2.58 10.51 -14.05
CA VAL A 20 -2.20 11.64 -13.19
C VAL A 20 -3.38 11.89 -12.24
N ALA A 21 -3.15 11.79 -10.94
CA ALA A 21 -4.21 11.75 -9.95
C ALA A 21 -5.29 10.71 -10.36
N ASP A 22 -6.55 11.10 -10.37
CA ASP A 22 -7.67 10.23 -10.70
C ASP A 22 -8.07 10.26 -12.19
N VAL A 23 -7.13 10.63 -13.11
CA VAL A 23 -7.44 10.79 -14.56
C VAL A 23 -6.45 10.00 -15.42
N ARG A 24 -6.96 9.25 -16.39
CA ARG A 24 -6.16 8.60 -17.44
C ARG A 24 -5.79 9.61 -18.52
N VAL A 25 -4.54 10.08 -18.52
CA VAL A 25 -4.03 11.12 -19.42
C VAL A 25 -3.45 10.57 -20.73
N LEU A 26 -3.28 9.28 -20.85
CA LEU A 26 -2.87 8.55 -22.06
C LEU A 26 -3.58 7.21 -22.05
N SER A 27 -4.41 6.92 -23.06
CA SER A 27 -5.15 5.65 -23.16
C SER A 27 -4.56 4.73 -24.23
N GLU A 28 -3.73 5.23 -25.14
CA GLU A 28 -3.10 4.45 -26.20
C GLU A 28 -1.69 4.99 -26.50
N ALA A 29 -0.72 4.08 -26.63
CA ALA A 29 0.62 4.35 -27.16
C ALA A 29 1.17 3.08 -27.81
N VAL A 30 0.90 2.92 -29.11
CA VAL A 30 1.28 1.73 -29.90
C VAL A 30 2.37 2.10 -30.87
N LEU A 31 3.54 1.45 -30.71
CA LEU A 31 4.73 1.66 -31.53
C LEU A 31 4.90 0.52 -32.53
N LEU A 32 5.11 0.86 -33.79
CA LEU A 32 5.40 -0.05 -34.90
C LEU A 32 6.76 0.29 -35.53
N VAL A 33 7.45 -0.71 -36.04
CA VAL A 33 8.68 -0.61 -36.82
C VAL A 33 8.34 -1.06 -38.24
N ASP A 34 8.44 -0.20 -39.24
CA ASP A 34 8.01 -0.43 -40.63
C ASP A 34 6.57 -0.98 -40.75
N GLY A 35 5.70 -0.52 -39.87
CA GLY A 35 4.28 -0.90 -39.83
C GLY A 35 3.99 -2.21 -39.08
N PHE A 36 4.98 -2.87 -38.48
CA PHE A 36 4.82 -4.12 -37.74
C PHE A 36 5.23 -3.97 -36.28
N PRO A 37 4.63 -4.71 -35.34
CA PRO A 37 5.11 -4.77 -33.97
C PRO A 37 6.47 -5.47 -33.93
N ALA A 38 7.39 -4.96 -33.08
CA ALA A 38 8.65 -5.65 -32.81
C ALA A 38 8.44 -6.81 -31.83
N ASP A 39 9.23 -7.90 -31.98
CA ASP A 39 9.15 -9.09 -31.12
C ASP A 39 9.79 -8.79 -29.74
N PRO A 40 9.04 -8.80 -28.61
CA PRO A 40 9.60 -8.50 -27.30
C PRO A 40 10.48 -9.64 -26.80
N ILE A 41 11.68 -9.30 -26.30
CA ILE A 41 12.64 -10.29 -25.76
C ILE A 41 13.02 -10.04 -24.30
N SER A 42 12.93 -8.81 -23.81
CA SER A 42 13.27 -8.50 -22.41
C SER A 42 12.52 -7.28 -21.91
N ARG A 43 12.30 -7.28 -20.60
CA ARG A 43 11.89 -6.09 -19.84
C ARG A 43 12.67 -6.00 -18.54
N SER A 44 12.96 -4.80 -18.10
CA SER A 44 13.55 -4.53 -16.79
C SER A 44 12.93 -3.29 -16.16
N MET A 45 12.96 -3.23 -14.82
CA MET A 45 12.49 -2.10 -14.03
C MET A 45 13.69 -1.48 -13.33
N GLY A 46 14.14 -0.30 -13.78
CA GLY A 46 15.28 0.41 -13.21
C GLY A 46 14.99 1.02 -11.83
N GLY A 47 13.77 1.53 -11.66
CA GLY A 47 13.29 2.17 -10.44
C GLY A 47 11.76 2.18 -10.38
N PRO A 48 11.14 2.87 -9.40
CA PRO A 48 9.69 2.95 -9.28
C PRO A 48 9.00 3.53 -10.51
N GLY A 49 9.65 4.51 -11.17
CA GLY A 49 9.16 5.19 -12.35
C GLY A 49 9.87 4.81 -13.65
N GLU A 50 10.78 3.84 -13.67
CA GLU A 50 11.58 3.50 -14.85
C GLU A 50 11.30 2.09 -15.35
N ALA A 51 11.11 1.94 -16.66
CA ALA A 51 11.02 0.66 -17.33
C ALA A 51 11.83 0.68 -18.63
N GLU A 52 12.50 -0.42 -18.94
CA GLU A 52 13.18 -0.66 -20.20
C GLU A 52 12.63 -1.93 -20.85
N PHE A 53 12.33 -1.83 -22.15
CA PHE A 53 11.85 -2.92 -22.97
C PHE A 53 12.78 -3.09 -24.15
N VAL A 54 13.16 -4.35 -24.46
CA VAL A 54 13.98 -4.70 -25.61
C VAL A 54 13.17 -5.60 -26.53
N ALA A 55 13.14 -5.27 -27.81
CA ALA A 55 12.43 -6.03 -28.83
C ALA A 55 13.26 -6.16 -30.11
N VAL A 56 13.10 -7.25 -30.82
CA VAL A 56 13.78 -7.52 -32.10
C VAL A 56 12.91 -7.03 -33.25
N ALA A 57 13.51 -6.28 -34.16
CA ALA A 57 12.89 -5.90 -35.45
C ALA A 57 13.40 -6.88 -36.54
N ARG A 58 12.74 -8.03 -36.73
CA ARG A 58 13.21 -9.14 -37.58
C ARG A 58 13.29 -8.80 -39.07
N GLY A 59 12.56 -7.76 -39.49
CA GLY A 59 12.63 -7.27 -40.88
C GLY A 59 13.86 -6.41 -41.19
N LEU A 60 14.67 -6.08 -40.17
CA LEU A 60 15.80 -5.20 -40.26
C LEU A 60 17.13 -5.96 -40.03
N GLY A 61 18.20 -5.48 -40.65
CA GLY A 61 19.55 -6.04 -40.49
C GLY A 61 19.86 -7.23 -41.39
N ASP A 62 20.75 -8.11 -40.95
CA ASP A 62 21.19 -9.25 -41.73
C ASP A 62 20.16 -10.36 -41.79
N PRO A 63 20.01 -11.09 -42.93
CA PRO A 63 19.13 -12.23 -43.06
C PRO A 63 19.73 -13.46 -42.35
N SER A 64 19.85 -13.42 -41.05
CA SER A 64 20.48 -14.38 -40.14
C SER A 64 19.52 -14.78 -39.02
N PRO A 65 19.65 -16.00 -38.47
CA PRO A 65 18.91 -16.37 -37.24
C PRO A 65 19.24 -15.44 -36.07
N ASP A 66 20.47 -14.92 -36.00
CA ASP A 66 20.91 -13.99 -34.95
C ASP A 66 20.50 -12.55 -35.32
N PRO A 67 19.65 -11.89 -34.55
CA PRO A 67 19.24 -10.53 -34.88
C PRO A 67 20.40 -9.55 -34.71
N THR A 68 20.65 -8.75 -35.75
CA THR A 68 21.67 -7.67 -35.74
C THR A 68 21.07 -6.28 -35.49
N VAL A 69 19.75 -6.15 -35.52
CA VAL A 69 19.02 -4.91 -35.22
C VAL A 69 17.95 -5.13 -34.17
N TRP A 70 17.94 -4.27 -33.18
CA TRP A 70 16.89 -4.32 -32.15
C TRP A 70 16.46 -2.93 -31.70
N LEU A 71 15.25 -2.86 -31.12
CA LEU A 71 14.65 -1.70 -30.49
C LEU A 71 14.85 -1.76 -28.98
N ARG A 72 15.30 -0.67 -28.36
CA ARG A 72 15.32 -0.45 -26.92
C ARG A 72 14.39 0.74 -26.61
N ARG A 73 13.40 0.53 -25.74
CA ARG A 73 12.47 1.54 -25.27
C ARG A 73 12.77 1.80 -23.80
N ARG A 74 13.18 3.01 -23.45
CA ARG A 74 13.36 3.43 -22.05
C ARG A 74 12.30 4.45 -21.71
N ARG A 75 11.37 4.05 -20.83
CA ARG A 75 10.28 4.89 -20.36
C ARG A 75 10.54 5.34 -18.94
N VAL A 76 10.31 6.64 -18.68
CA VAL A 76 10.42 7.28 -17.36
C VAL A 76 9.09 7.99 -17.07
N ALA A 77 8.47 7.61 -15.95
CA ALA A 77 7.33 8.32 -15.40
C ALA A 77 7.84 9.38 -14.42
N GLU A 78 7.52 10.62 -14.69
CA GLU A 78 7.90 11.79 -13.90
C GLU A 78 6.68 12.40 -13.20
N VAL A 79 6.92 13.42 -12.36
CA VAL A 79 5.83 14.18 -11.75
C VAL A 79 5.02 14.89 -12.85
N GLY A 80 3.77 14.48 -13.01
CA GLY A 80 2.87 15.03 -14.03
C GLY A 80 3.20 14.64 -15.47
N GLY A 81 4.10 13.66 -15.71
CA GLY A 81 4.51 13.37 -17.07
C GLY A 81 5.06 11.98 -17.33
N VAL A 82 5.34 11.74 -18.61
CA VAL A 82 6.00 10.54 -19.13
C VAL A 82 6.98 10.96 -20.20
N MET A 83 8.19 10.40 -20.20
CA MET A 83 9.15 10.50 -21.28
C MET A 83 9.54 9.10 -21.75
N GLU A 84 9.67 8.89 -23.04
CA GLU A 84 10.16 7.64 -23.60
C GLU A 84 11.20 7.89 -24.69
N ASN A 85 12.35 7.26 -24.53
CA ASN A 85 13.40 7.19 -25.52
C ASN A 85 13.27 5.89 -26.32
N LEU A 86 13.30 5.99 -27.63
CA LEU A 86 13.19 4.89 -28.59
C LEU A 86 14.52 4.80 -29.33
N THR A 87 15.32 3.78 -29.06
CA THR A 87 16.66 3.61 -29.62
C THR A 87 16.66 2.41 -30.54
N ILE A 88 16.99 2.62 -31.84
CA ILE A 88 17.31 1.53 -32.75
C ILE A 88 18.81 1.30 -32.68
N VAL A 89 19.20 0.07 -32.35
CA VAL A 89 20.59 -0.36 -32.27
C VAL A 89 20.88 -1.26 -33.46
N ASN A 90 21.85 -0.86 -34.30
CA ASN A 90 22.31 -1.61 -35.47
C ASN A 90 23.73 -2.17 -35.21
N ARG A 91 23.88 -3.49 -35.24
CA ARG A 91 25.18 -4.19 -35.11
C ARG A 91 25.60 -4.89 -36.41
N SER A 92 24.84 -4.70 -37.50
CA SER A 92 25.28 -5.14 -38.85
C SER A 92 26.44 -4.28 -39.37
N ASP A 93 27.01 -4.66 -40.50
CA ASP A 93 28.12 -3.94 -41.15
C ASP A 93 27.66 -2.95 -42.24
N HIS A 94 26.36 -2.73 -42.36
CA HIS A 94 25.74 -1.79 -43.30
C HIS A 94 24.72 -0.87 -42.62
N ASP A 95 24.37 0.22 -43.28
CA ASP A 95 23.36 1.15 -42.82
C ASP A 95 21.98 0.53 -42.93
N VAL A 96 21.13 0.79 -41.92
CA VAL A 96 19.74 0.33 -41.88
C VAL A 96 18.82 1.53 -41.88
N SER A 97 17.84 1.52 -42.79
CA SER A 97 16.79 2.53 -42.84
C SER A 97 15.48 1.91 -42.35
N THR A 98 14.77 2.63 -41.49
CA THR A 98 13.48 2.18 -40.92
C THR A 98 12.60 3.37 -40.56
N MET A 99 11.31 3.12 -40.45
CA MET A 99 10.33 4.08 -39.95
C MET A 99 9.77 3.60 -38.61
N LEU A 100 9.92 4.41 -37.57
CA LEU A 100 9.19 4.25 -36.30
C LEU A 100 7.87 5.01 -36.39
N SER A 101 6.77 4.33 -36.14
CA SER A 101 5.43 4.91 -36.14
C SER A 101 4.78 4.72 -34.78
N LEU A 102 4.48 5.82 -34.10
CA LEU A 102 3.82 5.81 -32.78
C LEU A 102 2.43 6.42 -32.90
N ARG A 103 1.41 5.62 -32.58
CA ARG A 103 0.02 6.10 -32.46
C ARG A 103 -0.31 6.35 -31.00
N GLN A 104 -0.85 7.55 -30.70
CA GLN A 104 -1.24 7.93 -29.35
C GLN A 104 -2.65 8.51 -29.32
N ALA A 105 -3.39 8.20 -28.23
CA ALA A 105 -4.70 8.76 -27.92
C ALA A 105 -4.89 8.93 -26.41
N THR A 106 -5.84 9.78 -26.06
CA THR A 106 -6.32 9.94 -24.67
C THR A 106 -7.84 10.03 -24.64
N ASP A 107 -8.43 9.57 -23.54
CA ASP A 107 -9.87 9.69 -23.28
C ASP A 107 -10.15 10.59 -22.07
N LEU A 108 -9.14 10.98 -21.31
CA LEU A 108 -9.24 11.72 -20.05
C LEU A 108 -10.28 11.13 -19.09
N ALA A 109 -10.43 9.80 -19.12
CA ALA A 109 -11.40 9.08 -18.31
C ALA A 109 -11.05 9.14 -16.82
N ALA A 110 -12.09 9.24 -15.99
CA ALA A 110 -11.93 9.10 -14.55
C ALA A 110 -11.47 7.67 -14.20
N ILE A 111 -10.62 7.52 -13.18
CA ILE A 111 -10.04 6.24 -12.81
C ILE A 111 -11.11 5.20 -12.42
N GLU A 112 -12.22 5.65 -11.83
CA GLU A 112 -13.34 4.77 -11.47
C GLU A 112 -14.03 4.20 -12.72
N GLN A 113 -14.14 4.95 -13.81
CA GLN A 113 -14.69 4.45 -15.08
C GLN A 113 -13.77 3.37 -15.67
N VAL A 114 -12.45 3.63 -15.65
CA VAL A 114 -11.45 2.67 -16.15
C VAL A 114 -11.47 1.39 -15.30
N LYS A 115 -11.51 1.51 -13.96
CA LYS A 115 -11.57 0.38 -13.03
C LYS A 115 -12.85 -0.44 -13.20
N ALA A 116 -13.97 0.21 -13.46
CA ALA A 116 -15.26 -0.46 -13.70
C ALA A 116 -15.40 -1.04 -15.12
N GLY A 117 -14.41 -0.83 -16.01
CA GLY A 117 -14.49 -1.27 -17.40
C GLY A 117 -15.59 -0.58 -18.22
N LEU A 118 -16.02 0.61 -17.80
CA LEU A 118 -17.05 1.36 -18.49
C LEU A 118 -16.52 1.95 -19.81
N PRO A 119 -17.38 2.07 -20.84
CA PRO A 119 -16.98 2.67 -22.10
C PRO A 119 -16.49 4.11 -21.91
N THR A 120 -15.38 4.44 -22.58
CA THR A 120 -14.78 5.78 -22.62
C THR A 120 -14.66 6.24 -24.07
N ALA A 121 -14.69 7.53 -24.31
CA ALA A 121 -14.56 8.11 -25.65
C ALA A 121 -13.22 8.85 -25.75
N ALA A 122 -12.41 8.52 -26.75
CA ALA A 122 -11.18 9.23 -27.04
C ALA A 122 -11.48 10.68 -27.48
N ILE A 123 -10.55 11.58 -27.17
CA ILE A 123 -10.66 13.03 -27.41
C ILE A 123 -9.73 13.43 -28.57
N GLY A 124 -10.21 14.29 -29.47
CA GLY A 124 -9.44 14.75 -30.59
C GLY A 124 -8.25 15.64 -30.17
N PRO A 125 -7.06 15.47 -30.80
CA PRO A 125 -5.90 16.31 -30.58
C PRO A 125 -6.04 17.66 -31.24
N VAL A 126 -5.45 18.70 -30.61
CA VAL A 126 -5.28 20.03 -31.18
C VAL A 126 -3.80 20.27 -31.44
N ALA A 127 -3.43 20.65 -32.66
CA ALA A 127 -2.04 20.96 -33.01
C ALA A 127 -1.49 22.12 -32.19
N THR A 128 -0.22 22.00 -31.77
CA THR A 128 0.56 23.08 -31.15
C THR A 128 1.90 23.25 -31.89
N SER A 129 2.68 24.26 -31.55
CA SER A 129 4.02 24.46 -32.14
C SER A 129 5.02 23.34 -31.77
N ALA A 130 4.77 22.59 -30.70
CA ALA A 130 5.70 21.54 -30.19
C ALA A 130 5.14 20.11 -30.34
N GLY A 131 3.90 19.94 -30.79
CA GLY A 131 3.24 18.64 -30.87
C GLY A 131 1.73 18.75 -30.87
N VAL A 132 1.07 18.14 -29.90
CA VAL A 132 -0.40 18.19 -29.76
C VAL A 132 -0.81 18.46 -28.31
N ARG A 133 -2.02 19.01 -28.17
CA ARG A 133 -2.69 19.21 -26.87
C ARG A 133 -4.04 18.52 -26.85
N TYR A 134 -4.35 17.92 -25.71
CA TYR A 134 -5.68 17.45 -25.35
C TYR A 134 -6.14 18.17 -24.09
N GLY A 135 -7.44 18.35 -23.91
CA GLY A 135 -7.93 18.98 -22.69
C GLY A 135 -9.44 18.99 -22.58
N THR A 136 -9.92 18.83 -21.35
CA THR A 136 -11.32 19.02 -20.93
C THR A 136 -11.37 19.30 -19.43
N GLY A 137 -12.31 20.16 -18.99
CA GLY A 137 -12.72 20.27 -17.60
C GLY A 137 -11.61 20.46 -16.57
N GLY A 138 -10.59 21.29 -16.81
CA GLY A 138 -9.49 21.52 -15.86
C GLY A 138 -8.27 20.61 -16.03
N VAL A 139 -8.36 19.57 -16.87
CA VAL A 139 -7.23 18.72 -17.25
C VAL A 139 -6.67 19.14 -18.59
N ALA A 140 -5.36 19.32 -18.68
CA ALA A 140 -4.62 19.60 -19.91
C ALA A 140 -3.46 18.62 -20.07
N VAL A 141 -3.28 18.12 -21.30
CA VAL A 141 -2.21 17.18 -21.64
C VAL A 141 -1.50 17.71 -22.88
N ASP A 142 -0.22 18.01 -22.76
CA ASP A 142 0.66 18.40 -23.85
C ASP A 142 1.55 17.22 -24.22
N VAL A 143 1.61 16.86 -25.50
CA VAL A 143 2.49 15.80 -26.00
C VAL A 143 3.43 16.35 -27.05
N SER A 144 4.72 16.06 -26.93
CA SER A 144 5.78 16.49 -27.83
C SER A 144 6.45 15.29 -28.50
N PHE A 145 6.75 15.45 -29.81
CA PHE A 145 7.37 14.43 -30.66
C PHE A 145 8.53 15.05 -31.47
N PRO A 146 9.66 15.35 -30.84
CA PRO A 146 10.78 15.99 -31.53
C PRO A 146 11.22 15.22 -32.78
N GLY A 147 11.30 15.91 -33.91
CA GLY A 147 11.76 15.34 -35.18
C GLY A 147 10.76 14.43 -35.90
N ALA A 148 9.57 14.20 -35.35
CA ALA A 148 8.55 13.38 -36.00
C ALA A 148 7.76 14.19 -37.04
N ARG A 149 7.27 13.51 -38.05
CA ARG A 149 6.22 13.95 -38.93
C ARG A 149 4.87 13.58 -38.29
N LEU A 150 4.02 14.58 -38.02
CA LEU A 150 2.73 14.37 -37.34
C LEU A 150 1.58 14.31 -38.30
N ARG A 151 0.68 13.35 -38.09
CA ARG A 151 -0.63 13.26 -38.73
C ARG A 151 -1.70 13.21 -37.66
N LEU A 152 -2.55 14.21 -37.63
CA LEU A 152 -3.70 14.25 -36.72
C LEU A 152 -4.84 13.45 -37.31
N GLU A 153 -5.40 12.56 -36.51
CA GLU A 153 -6.63 11.81 -36.78
C GLU A 153 -7.75 12.39 -35.93
N GLU A 154 -8.99 11.95 -36.15
CA GLU A 154 -10.16 12.45 -35.41
C GLU A 154 -9.98 12.38 -33.90
N VAL A 155 -9.41 11.27 -33.37
CA VAL A 155 -9.26 10.98 -31.94
C VAL A 155 -7.84 10.54 -31.54
N ALA A 156 -6.88 10.65 -32.45
CA ALA A 156 -5.50 10.20 -32.19
C ALA A 156 -4.49 11.06 -32.93
N VAL A 157 -3.21 10.94 -32.55
CA VAL A 157 -2.07 11.44 -33.31
C VAL A 157 -1.18 10.29 -33.73
N GLN A 158 -0.75 10.29 -34.98
CA GLN A 158 0.31 9.44 -35.53
C GLN A 158 1.58 10.27 -35.64
N ALA A 159 2.68 9.79 -35.01
CA ALA A 159 4.01 10.38 -35.11
C ALA A 159 4.96 9.40 -35.81
N ASP A 160 5.55 9.82 -36.92
CA ASP A 160 6.45 9.01 -37.75
C ASP A 160 7.86 9.61 -37.76
N TRP A 161 8.88 8.79 -37.47
CA TRP A 161 10.29 9.14 -37.61
C TRP A 161 10.92 8.27 -38.68
N ASP A 162 11.44 8.90 -39.74
CA ASP A 162 12.28 8.24 -40.74
C ASP A 162 13.71 8.21 -40.17
N ILE A 163 14.25 7.03 -39.91
CA ILE A 163 15.52 6.84 -39.22
C ILE A 163 16.52 6.09 -40.16
N VAL A 164 17.72 6.62 -40.24
CA VAL A 164 18.88 5.90 -40.82
C VAL A 164 19.88 5.64 -39.70
N VAL A 165 20.21 4.38 -39.48
CA VAL A 165 21.15 3.94 -38.43
C VAL A 165 22.39 3.39 -39.13
N GLY A 166 23.52 4.08 -39.00
CA GLY A 166 24.79 3.67 -39.59
C GLY A 166 25.24 2.29 -39.10
N ALA A 167 26.10 1.63 -39.87
CA ALA A 167 26.73 0.38 -39.50
C ALA A 167 27.35 0.48 -38.08
N ARG A 168 27.10 -0.52 -37.22
CA ARG A 168 27.60 -0.63 -35.83
C ARG A 168 27.32 0.59 -34.96
N SER A 169 26.16 1.26 -35.18
CA SER A 169 25.78 2.49 -34.54
C SER A 169 24.41 2.36 -33.88
N GLU A 170 23.94 3.44 -33.25
CA GLU A 170 22.58 3.53 -32.70
C GLU A 170 22.01 4.95 -32.90
N VAL A 171 20.69 5.07 -33.03
CA VAL A 171 19.97 6.34 -33.14
C VAL A 171 18.81 6.31 -32.17
N THR A 172 18.62 7.43 -31.44
CA THR A 172 17.55 7.60 -30.48
C THR A 172 16.62 8.75 -30.91
N VAL A 173 15.33 8.47 -30.90
CA VAL A 173 14.28 9.48 -30.94
C VAL A 173 13.48 9.44 -29.65
N CYS A 174 12.72 10.48 -29.34
CA CYS A 174 11.96 10.54 -28.10
C CYS A 174 10.59 11.18 -28.29
N TRP A 175 9.71 10.90 -27.33
CA TRP A 175 8.48 11.65 -27.12
C TRP A 175 8.29 11.90 -25.62
N SER A 176 7.49 12.93 -25.30
CA SER A 176 7.14 13.24 -23.92
C SER A 176 5.70 13.70 -23.81
N LEU A 177 5.11 13.43 -22.66
CA LEU A 177 3.77 13.87 -22.25
C LEU A 177 3.89 14.63 -20.95
N ALA A 178 3.28 15.81 -20.87
CA ALA A 178 3.11 16.57 -19.64
C ALA A 178 1.61 16.81 -19.41
N ALA A 179 1.14 16.50 -18.20
CA ALA A 179 -0.26 16.65 -17.84
C ALA A 179 -0.41 17.50 -16.58
N ALA A 180 -1.44 18.36 -16.58
CA ALA A 180 -1.83 19.17 -15.44
C ALA A 180 -3.32 18.97 -15.15
N ASP A 181 -3.65 18.71 -13.90
CA ASP A 181 -5.03 18.68 -13.40
C ASP A 181 -5.20 19.79 -12.36
N ARG A 182 -5.98 20.83 -12.71
CA ARG A 182 -6.23 21.98 -11.82
C ARG A 182 -7.18 21.63 -10.67
N ASP A 183 -7.98 20.59 -10.85
CA ASP A 183 -9.01 20.15 -9.90
C ASP A 183 -8.53 18.98 -9.02
N ALA A 184 -7.28 18.53 -9.18
CA ALA A 184 -6.69 17.49 -8.35
C ALA A 184 -6.70 17.92 -6.87
N VAL A 185 -7.25 17.07 -6.01
CA VAL A 185 -7.27 17.27 -4.54
C VAL A 185 -5.94 16.87 -3.93
N VAL A 186 -5.35 15.78 -4.43
CA VAL A 186 -4.02 15.30 -4.07
C VAL A 186 -3.03 15.64 -5.17
N ILE A 187 -1.82 15.97 -4.76
CA ILE A 187 -0.69 16.30 -5.63
C ILE A 187 0.53 15.49 -5.19
N PRO A 188 1.49 15.23 -6.08
CA PRO A 188 2.77 14.65 -5.65
C PRO A 188 3.39 15.50 -4.56
N ALA A 189 3.94 14.85 -3.52
CA ALA A 189 4.69 15.54 -2.48
C ALA A 189 5.90 16.27 -3.07
N ALA A 190 6.32 17.37 -2.45
CA ALA A 190 7.60 18.00 -2.77
C ALA A 190 8.72 16.97 -2.62
N ALA A 191 9.74 17.03 -3.48
CA ALA A 191 10.85 16.08 -3.40
C ALA A 191 11.45 16.10 -1.99
N CYS A 192 11.46 14.95 -1.32
CA CYS A 192 12.06 14.82 -0.01
C CYS A 192 13.56 15.16 -0.12
N ALA A 193 14.03 16.13 0.66
CA ALA A 193 15.42 16.57 0.61
C ALA A 193 16.41 15.47 1.02
N THR A 194 15.95 14.44 1.74
CA THR A 194 16.81 13.34 2.19
C THR A 194 16.08 12.00 1.97
N PRO A 195 16.39 11.28 0.88
CA PRO A 195 15.91 9.91 0.72
C PRO A 195 16.39 9.05 1.90
N SER A 196 15.55 8.13 2.37
CA SER A 196 15.98 7.14 3.36
C SER A 196 17.19 6.36 2.82
N THR A 197 18.30 6.38 3.57
CA THR A 197 19.56 5.72 3.18
C THR A 197 19.75 4.39 3.90
N VAL A 198 18.69 3.70 4.25
CA VAL A 198 18.78 2.39 4.94
C VAL A 198 19.55 1.41 4.08
N ARG A 199 20.63 0.85 4.65
CA ARG A 199 21.47 -0.18 4.03
C ARG A 199 21.37 -1.46 4.83
N ILE A 200 21.16 -2.56 4.14
CA ILE A 200 20.94 -3.88 4.75
C ILE A 200 21.93 -4.87 4.15
N VAL A 201 22.58 -5.64 5.03
CA VAL A 201 23.31 -6.85 4.69
C VAL A 201 22.77 -7.96 5.59
N ALA A 202 22.30 -9.04 5.01
CA ALA A 202 21.75 -10.19 5.72
C ALA A 202 22.25 -11.49 5.10
N ASP A 203 22.28 -12.57 5.88
CA ASP A 203 22.56 -13.91 5.37
C ASP A 203 21.44 -14.35 4.41
N ASP A 204 20.18 -14.03 4.74
CA ASP A 204 19.09 -14.16 3.78
C ASP A 204 19.16 -13.07 2.72
N ARG A 205 19.65 -13.45 1.54
CA ARG A 205 19.88 -12.54 0.41
C ARG A 205 18.60 -11.94 -0.19
N ARG A 206 17.42 -12.46 0.18
CA ARG A 206 16.11 -11.97 -0.29
C ARG A 206 15.71 -10.65 0.38
N LEU A 207 16.15 -10.43 1.63
CA LEU A 207 15.72 -9.30 2.45
C LEU A 207 16.17 -7.94 1.90
N ALA A 208 17.45 -7.79 1.57
CA ALA A 208 18.00 -6.50 1.15
C ALA A 208 17.36 -5.96 -0.14
N PRO A 209 17.21 -6.73 -1.23
CA PRO A 209 16.50 -6.27 -2.45
C PRO A 209 15.02 -5.93 -2.19
N LEU A 210 14.34 -6.72 -1.34
CA LEU A 210 12.95 -6.47 -0.99
C LEU A 210 12.79 -5.12 -0.28
N VAL A 211 13.59 -4.86 0.76
CA VAL A 211 13.50 -3.59 1.51
C VAL A 211 13.92 -2.39 0.64
N GLN A 212 14.99 -2.53 -0.17
CA GLN A 212 15.43 -1.46 -1.07
C GLN A 212 14.35 -1.08 -2.09
N ARG A 213 13.70 -2.08 -2.71
CA ARG A 213 12.59 -1.85 -3.64
C ARG A 213 11.39 -1.22 -2.91
N SER A 214 11.05 -1.70 -1.74
CA SER A 214 9.96 -1.20 -0.93
C SER A 214 10.15 0.26 -0.52
N VAL A 215 11.34 0.63 -0.07
CA VAL A 215 11.67 2.04 0.26
C VAL A 215 11.53 2.93 -0.98
N ALA A 216 12.01 2.49 -2.14
CA ALA A 216 11.87 3.25 -3.38
C ALA A 216 10.39 3.40 -3.81
N ASP A 217 9.58 2.36 -3.66
CA ASP A 217 8.15 2.40 -3.96
C ASP A 217 7.38 3.32 -2.99
N LEU A 218 7.72 3.30 -1.70
CA LEU A 218 7.16 4.22 -0.70
C LEU A 218 7.48 5.69 -1.05
N GLN A 219 8.71 5.98 -1.47
CA GLN A 219 9.06 7.34 -1.92
C GLN A 219 8.20 7.78 -3.14
N ALA A 220 7.94 6.89 -4.09
CA ALA A 220 7.13 7.18 -5.27
C ALA A 220 5.62 7.35 -4.97
N LEU A 221 5.15 6.85 -3.82
CA LEU A 221 3.75 6.98 -3.38
C LEU A 221 3.52 8.18 -2.45
N ARG A 222 4.54 9.01 -2.18
CA ARG A 222 4.38 10.21 -1.35
C ARG A 222 3.55 11.26 -2.07
N MET A 223 2.50 11.70 -1.42
CA MET A 223 1.58 12.73 -1.89
C MET A 223 1.24 13.71 -0.78
N SER A 224 0.69 14.86 -1.15
CA SER A 224 0.17 15.87 -0.23
C SER A 224 -1.21 16.33 -0.68
N LEU A 225 -1.99 16.91 0.21
CA LEU A 225 -3.17 17.66 -0.21
C LEU A 225 -2.73 18.99 -0.85
N ARG A 226 -3.41 19.41 -1.92
CA ARG A 226 -3.14 20.70 -2.57
C ARG A 226 -3.16 21.88 -1.59
N GLY A 227 -4.05 21.87 -0.60
CA GLY A 227 -4.14 22.90 0.44
C GLY A 227 -3.13 22.73 1.60
N ARG A 228 -2.32 21.68 1.61
CA ARG A 228 -1.34 21.34 2.65
C ARG A 228 -0.10 20.68 2.04
N PRO A 229 0.65 21.40 1.19
CA PRO A 229 1.74 20.80 0.42
C PRO A 229 2.94 20.34 1.29
N ASP A 230 3.03 20.80 2.54
CA ASP A 230 4.11 20.45 3.47
C ASP A 230 3.78 19.22 4.34
N ASP A 231 2.54 18.69 4.24
CA ASP A 231 2.10 17.52 5.00
C ASP A 231 2.01 16.30 4.09
N ASP A 232 3.08 15.55 4.02
CA ASP A 232 3.14 14.35 3.20
C ASP A 232 2.41 13.17 3.85
N PHE A 233 1.80 12.36 3.00
CA PHE A 233 1.25 11.05 3.33
C PHE A 233 1.56 10.06 2.23
N LEU A 234 1.34 8.76 2.47
CA LEU A 234 1.40 7.73 1.43
C LEU A 234 0.02 7.53 0.82
N ALA A 235 -0.09 7.70 -0.50
CA ALA A 235 -1.25 7.22 -1.24
C ALA A 235 -1.35 5.70 -1.11
N ALA A 236 -2.59 5.17 -1.03
CA ALA A 236 -2.77 3.75 -0.73
C ALA A 236 -2.16 2.84 -1.79
N GLY A 237 -2.37 3.10 -3.08
CA GLY A 237 -1.77 2.27 -4.11
C GLY A 237 -2.03 2.69 -5.54
N SER A 238 -1.16 2.23 -6.42
CA SER A 238 -1.18 2.54 -7.85
C SER A 238 -1.70 1.35 -8.66
N PRO A 239 -2.62 1.56 -9.60
CA PRO A 239 -3.19 2.84 -10.05
C PRO A 239 -4.47 3.25 -9.31
N TRP A 240 -5.24 2.31 -8.75
CA TRP A 240 -6.64 2.48 -8.35
C TRP A 240 -6.86 3.39 -7.15
N TYR A 241 -5.88 3.45 -6.26
CA TYR A 241 -5.97 4.08 -4.94
C TYR A 241 -4.87 5.12 -4.74
N LEU A 242 -4.52 5.88 -5.83
CA LEU A 242 -3.47 6.90 -5.78
C LEU A 242 -3.99 8.20 -5.14
N THR A 243 -4.52 8.08 -3.92
CA THR A 243 -5.11 9.17 -3.15
C THR A 243 -4.96 8.92 -1.64
N LEU A 244 -5.51 9.83 -0.81
CA LEU A 244 -5.54 9.70 0.64
C LEU A 244 -6.61 8.70 1.05
N PHE A 245 -6.19 7.67 1.77
CA PHE A 245 -7.04 6.77 2.52
C PHE A 245 -6.74 6.88 4.02
N GLY A 246 -7.74 6.73 4.86
CA GLY A 246 -7.57 6.80 6.31
C GLY A 246 -6.69 5.65 6.82
N ARG A 247 -7.22 4.45 6.81
CA ARG A 247 -6.57 3.24 7.34
C ARG A 247 -5.25 2.90 6.65
N ASP A 248 -5.22 2.96 5.30
CA ASP A 248 -4.05 2.58 4.51
C ASP A 248 -2.86 3.50 4.77
N SER A 249 -3.10 4.83 4.74
CA SER A 249 -2.05 5.81 5.02
C SER A 249 -1.59 5.73 6.48
N ILE A 250 -2.49 5.43 7.44
CA ILE A 250 -2.14 5.24 8.85
C ILE A 250 -1.25 4.00 9.03
N TRP A 251 -1.66 2.84 8.50
CA TRP A 251 -0.87 1.62 8.61
C TRP A 251 0.48 1.76 7.90
N ALA A 252 0.51 2.29 6.68
CA ALA A 252 1.76 2.51 5.96
C ALA A 252 2.70 3.46 6.74
N ALA A 253 2.18 4.54 7.33
CA ALA A 253 2.97 5.44 8.16
C ALA A 253 3.45 4.77 9.46
N ARG A 254 2.62 3.94 10.10
CA ARG A 254 2.97 3.19 11.32
C ARG A 254 4.08 2.19 11.06
N MET A 255 3.98 1.42 9.97
CA MET A 255 4.99 0.44 9.55
C MET A 255 6.32 1.07 9.13
N THR A 256 6.32 2.35 8.71
CA THR A 256 7.52 3.04 8.24
C THR A 256 8.19 3.93 9.29
N LEU A 257 7.74 3.91 10.54
CA LEU A 257 8.37 4.62 11.66
C LEU A 257 9.89 4.37 11.77
N PRO A 258 10.42 3.16 11.47
CA PRO A 258 11.87 2.93 11.43
C PRO A 258 12.63 3.78 10.39
N LEU A 259 11.94 4.40 9.44
CA LEU A 259 12.51 5.30 8.44
C LEU A 259 12.43 6.79 8.84
N GLY A 260 11.85 7.10 10.00
CA GLY A 260 11.65 8.44 10.53
C GLY A 260 10.19 8.78 10.80
N THR A 261 9.96 9.83 11.59
CA THR A 261 8.62 10.23 12.06
C THR A 261 7.95 11.31 11.21
N ASP A 262 8.63 11.92 10.23
CA ASP A 262 8.10 13.03 9.43
C ASP A 262 6.86 12.63 8.64
N LEU A 263 6.90 11.46 8.00
CA LEU A 263 5.77 10.91 7.26
C LEU A 263 4.56 10.63 8.17
N ALA A 264 4.81 10.07 9.35
CA ALA A 264 3.75 9.86 10.35
C ALA A 264 3.16 11.20 10.81
N GLY A 265 3.99 12.21 11.06
CA GLY A 265 3.56 13.56 11.41
C GLY A 265 2.71 14.20 10.30
N GLY A 266 3.14 14.14 9.05
CA GLY A 266 2.39 14.62 7.89
C GLY A 266 1.04 13.93 7.73
N THR A 267 1.03 12.58 7.79
CA THR A 267 -0.20 11.77 7.73
C THR A 267 -1.19 12.16 8.84
N LEU A 268 -0.71 12.26 10.09
CA LEU A 268 -1.52 12.63 11.24
C LEU A 268 -2.15 14.02 11.06
N ARG A 269 -1.37 15.03 10.65
CA ARG A 269 -1.87 16.41 10.43
C ARG A 269 -2.83 16.48 9.25
N THR A 270 -2.55 15.74 8.18
CA THR A 270 -3.42 15.65 6.99
C THR A 270 -4.79 15.10 7.37
N LEU A 271 -4.83 13.95 8.06
CA LEU A 271 -6.09 13.32 8.50
C LEU A 271 -6.82 14.15 9.56
N ALA A 272 -6.10 14.75 10.51
CA ALA A 272 -6.68 15.66 11.51
C ALA A 272 -7.38 16.86 10.88
N SER A 273 -6.85 17.38 9.77
CA SER A 273 -7.48 18.50 9.04
C SER A 273 -8.80 18.14 8.37
N ARG A 274 -9.10 16.85 8.29
CA ARG A 274 -10.31 16.27 7.70
C ARG A 274 -11.15 15.49 8.71
N GLN A 275 -10.82 15.57 10.00
CA GLN A 275 -11.61 14.93 11.05
C GLN A 275 -13.05 15.43 11.01
N GLY A 276 -14.01 14.52 11.04
CA GLY A 276 -15.45 14.82 10.96
C GLY A 276 -15.91 15.78 12.04
N THR A 277 -16.85 16.65 11.70
CA THR A 277 -17.34 17.74 12.55
C THR A 277 -18.86 17.76 12.71
N ARG A 278 -19.58 17.01 11.87
CA ARG A 278 -21.04 16.96 11.81
C ARG A 278 -21.52 15.53 11.59
N VAL A 279 -22.80 15.29 11.79
CA VAL A 279 -23.46 14.05 11.38
C VAL A 279 -24.01 14.25 9.97
N ASP A 280 -23.51 13.48 9.01
CA ASP A 280 -23.95 13.50 7.62
C ASP A 280 -24.05 12.05 7.10
N PRO A 281 -25.27 11.48 7.02
CA PRO A 281 -25.47 10.10 6.60
C PRO A 281 -25.08 9.82 5.15
N VAL A 282 -24.97 10.86 4.28
CA VAL A 282 -24.60 10.68 2.87
C VAL A 282 -23.12 10.37 2.73
N THR A 283 -22.29 11.01 3.54
CA THR A 283 -20.82 10.82 3.55
C THR A 283 -20.37 9.91 4.68
N ASP A 284 -21.29 9.48 5.55
CA ASP A 284 -21.02 8.74 6.80
C ASP A 284 -20.08 9.53 7.76
N GLU A 285 -20.12 10.89 7.66
CA GLU A 285 -19.38 11.78 8.55
C GLU A 285 -20.03 11.83 9.94
N GLN A 286 -19.21 11.73 10.97
CA GLN A 286 -19.60 11.89 12.38
C GLN A 286 -18.56 12.72 13.11
N PRO A 287 -18.94 13.52 14.13
CA PRO A 287 -17.98 14.32 14.89
C PRO A 287 -16.87 13.47 15.52
N GLY A 288 -15.62 13.77 15.17
CA GLY A 288 -14.44 13.04 15.66
C GLY A 288 -13.98 11.87 14.80
N LYS A 289 -14.76 11.41 13.82
CA LYS A 289 -14.43 10.31 12.92
C LYS A 289 -13.30 10.69 11.95
N ILE A 290 -12.37 9.78 11.69
CA ILE A 290 -11.35 9.91 10.64
C ILE A 290 -11.94 9.39 9.33
N LEU A 291 -11.62 10.05 8.21
CA LEU A 291 -12.17 9.71 6.90
C LEU A 291 -11.70 8.34 6.38
N HIS A 292 -12.49 7.73 5.49
CA HIS A 292 -12.11 6.54 4.74
C HIS A 292 -11.28 6.89 3.51
N GLU A 293 -11.83 7.68 2.59
CA GLU A 293 -11.10 8.08 1.37
C GLU A 293 -11.45 9.51 0.93
N LEU A 294 -10.52 10.11 0.16
CA LEU A 294 -10.67 11.41 -0.44
C LEU A 294 -10.44 11.32 -1.94
N ARG A 295 -11.43 11.70 -2.76
CA ARG A 295 -11.38 11.73 -4.21
C ARG A 295 -11.67 13.12 -4.74
N ARG A 296 -11.29 13.38 -6.00
CA ARG A 296 -11.75 14.58 -6.70
C ARG A 296 -13.25 14.49 -6.99
N SER A 297 -13.94 15.63 -6.94
CA SER A 297 -15.28 15.77 -7.52
C SER A 297 -15.15 15.88 -9.04
N SER A 298 -15.58 14.88 -9.79
CA SER A 298 -15.54 14.91 -11.26
C SER A 298 -16.90 14.56 -11.85
N ALA A 299 -17.22 15.21 -12.97
CA ALA A 299 -18.32 14.77 -13.82
C ALA A 299 -17.98 13.40 -14.42
N GLY A 300 -18.95 12.49 -14.47
CA GLY A 300 -18.76 11.15 -15.05
C GLY A 300 -18.39 10.05 -14.04
N ARG A 301 -18.40 10.33 -12.75
CA ARG A 301 -18.35 9.25 -11.74
C ARG A 301 -19.60 8.36 -11.86
N PRO A 302 -19.46 7.03 -11.74
CA PRO A 302 -20.61 6.13 -11.69
C PRO A 302 -21.58 6.53 -10.56
N PRO A 303 -22.91 6.36 -10.76
CA PRO A 303 -23.89 6.64 -9.72
C PRO A 303 -23.67 5.89 -8.42
N GLU A 304 -23.03 4.71 -8.52
CA GLU A 304 -22.69 3.80 -7.41
C GLU A 304 -21.35 4.16 -6.73
N ALA A 305 -20.62 5.16 -7.24
CA ALA A 305 -19.36 5.58 -6.64
C ALA A 305 -19.60 6.23 -5.27
N LEU A 306 -18.72 5.93 -4.32
CA LEU A 306 -18.73 6.54 -2.99
C LEU A 306 -18.63 8.08 -3.09
N PRO A 307 -19.14 8.84 -2.12
CA PRO A 307 -18.96 10.29 -2.08
C PRO A 307 -17.47 10.69 -2.21
N PRO A 308 -17.15 11.85 -2.82
CA PRO A 308 -15.75 12.30 -2.97
C PRO A 308 -14.99 12.45 -1.65
N VAL A 309 -15.70 12.76 -0.57
CA VAL A 309 -15.20 12.70 0.81
C VAL A 309 -16.07 11.69 1.53
N TYR A 310 -15.50 10.56 1.92
CA TYR A 310 -16.25 9.47 2.51
C TYR A 310 -15.63 9.05 3.84
N TYR A 311 -16.49 8.80 4.86
CA TYR A 311 -16.08 8.47 6.22
C TYR A 311 -16.47 7.05 6.66
N GLY A 312 -17.02 6.21 5.79
CA GLY A 312 -17.44 4.85 6.11
C GLY A 312 -16.27 3.93 6.42
N THR A 313 -15.69 4.09 7.59
CA THR A 313 -14.60 3.28 8.15
C THR A 313 -14.72 3.28 9.68
N VAL A 314 -14.57 2.10 10.31
CA VAL A 314 -14.70 1.95 11.77
C VAL A 314 -13.32 1.89 12.45
N ASP A 315 -12.28 1.52 11.71
CA ASP A 315 -10.94 1.25 12.21
C ASP A 315 -9.98 2.46 12.14
N ALA A 316 -10.14 3.36 11.18
CA ALA A 316 -9.22 4.47 10.97
C ALA A 316 -9.14 5.43 12.18
N THR A 317 -10.24 5.61 12.91
CA THR A 317 -10.29 6.54 14.05
C THR A 317 -9.45 6.04 15.24
N PRO A 318 -9.61 4.82 15.77
CA PRO A 318 -8.73 4.30 16.82
C PRO A 318 -7.28 4.14 16.30
N LEU A 319 -7.06 3.69 15.06
CA LEU A 319 -5.71 3.56 14.50
C LEU A 319 -4.97 4.89 14.40
N TRP A 320 -5.66 6.01 14.17
CA TRP A 320 -5.06 7.34 14.17
C TRP A 320 -4.46 7.70 15.55
N VAL A 321 -5.16 7.35 16.63
CA VAL A 321 -4.65 7.57 18.01
C VAL A 321 -3.43 6.67 18.29
N CYS A 322 -3.48 5.41 17.85
CA CYS A 322 -2.36 4.48 17.96
C CYS A 322 -1.12 5.01 17.20
N LEU A 323 -1.29 5.49 15.95
CA LEU A 323 -0.18 6.07 15.17
C LEU A 323 0.46 7.27 15.88
N LEU A 324 -0.34 8.18 16.47
CA LEU A 324 0.20 9.33 17.19
C LEU A 324 1.06 8.92 18.39
N ALA A 325 0.57 7.95 19.17
CA ALA A 325 1.31 7.45 20.32
C ALA A 325 2.61 6.74 19.91
N ASP A 326 2.57 5.92 18.85
CA ASP A 326 3.77 5.26 18.34
C ASP A 326 4.76 6.26 17.75
N ALA A 327 4.30 7.22 16.92
CA ALA A 327 5.16 8.27 16.39
C ALA A 327 5.85 9.06 17.51
N TRP A 328 5.16 9.33 18.62
CA TRP A 328 5.75 9.97 19.79
C TRP A 328 6.81 9.11 20.48
N ARG A 329 6.55 7.79 20.63
CA ARG A 329 7.56 6.84 21.14
C ARG A 329 8.80 6.79 20.25
N TRP A 330 8.64 6.95 18.92
CA TRP A 330 9.71 7.00 17.94
C TRP A 330 10.42 8.36 17.84
N GLY A 331 9.91 9.39 18.54
CA GLY A 331 10.56 10.71 18.65
C GLY A 331 9.92 11.82 17.83
N LEU A 332 8.64 11.68 17.44
CA LEU A 332 7.90 12.83 16.92
C LEU A 332 7.93 13.98 17.96
N PRO A 333 8.33 15.22 17.58
CA PRO A 333 8.49 16.33 18.52
C PRO A 333 7.24 16.58 19.37
N SER A 334 7.43 16.79 20.67
CA SER A 334 6.34 16.93 21.64
C SER A 334 5.43 18.15 21.39
N ASP A 335 5.90 19.20 20.73
CA ASP A 335 5.09 20.33 20.30
C ASP A 335 4.12 19.95 19.19
N GLN A 336 4.56 19.10 18.23
CA GLN A 336 3.67 18.55 17.19
C GLN A 336 2.62 17.60 17.79
N VAL A 337 3.01 16.74 18.72
CA VAL A 337 2.07 15.87 19.45
C VAL A 337 1.05 16.72 20.21
N ARG A 338 1.50 17.75 20.95
CA ARG A 338 0.63 18.66 21.70
C ARG A 338 -0.42 19.35 20.82
N ALA A 339 -0.04 19.74 19.60
CA ALA A 339 -0.96 20.37 18.64
C ALA A 339 -2.09 19.42 18.20
N LEU A 340 -1.87 18.10 18.28
CA LEU A 340 -2.83 17.06 17.87
C LEU A 340 -3.69 16.50 19.03
N ILE A 341 -3.42 16.87 20.28
CA ILE A 341 -4.20 16.39 21.45
C ILE A 341 -5.71 16.70 21.32
N PRO A 342 -6.16 17.88 20.85
CA PRO A 342 -7.60 18.11 20.64
C PRO A 342 -8.24 17.14 19.64
N THR A 343 -7.47 16.64 18.67
CA THR A 343 -7.94 15.61 17.72
C THR A 343 -8.05 14.23 18.39
N VAL A 344 -7.09 13.88 19.29
CA VAL A 344 -7.19 12.69 20.15
C VAL A 344 -8.46 12.72 20.98
N GLU A 345 -8.74 13.82 21.67
CA GLU A 345 -9.93 13.95 22.53
C GLU A 345 -11.23 13.70 21.73
N ARG A 346 -11.33 14.26 20.51
CA ARG A 346 -12.50 14.03 19.65
C ARG A 346 -12.57 12.60 19.10
N ALA A 347 -11.43 12.00 18.73
CA ALA A 347 -11.36 10.62 18.25
C ALA A 347 -11.79 9.63 19.34
N LEU A 348 -11.29 9.81 20.55
CA LEU A 348 -11.68 9.01 21.71
C LEU A 348 -13.18 9.21 22.05
N ALA A 349 -13.67 10.46 21.98
CA ALA A 349 -15.09 10.73 22.20
C ALA A 349 -15.98 10.04 21.15
N TRP A 350 -15.54 10.02 19.87
CA TRP A 350 -16.27 9.31 18.80
C TRP A 350 -16.44 7.83 19.12
N MET A 351 -15.42 7.14 19.67
CA MET A 351 -15.48 5.71 19.99
C MET A 351 -16.68 5.35 20.91
N VAL A 352 -17.07 6.26 21.81
CA VAL A 352 -18.16 6.02 22.77
C VAL A 352 -19.46 6.74 22.45
N GLN A 353 -19.46 7.70 21.51
CA GLN A 353 -20.65 8.50 21.20
C GLN A 353 -21.29 8.10 19.87
N HIS A 354 -20.49 7.54 18.96
CA HIS A 354 -20.91 7.23 17.60
C HIS A 354 -20.40 5.87 17.10
N GLY A 355 -19.25 5.39 17.60
CA GLY A 355 -18.63 4.15 17.15
C GLY A 355 -19.28 2.88 17.73
N ASP A 356 -20.11 3.01 18.76
CA ASP A 356 -20.93 1.98 19.41
C ASP A 356 -22.38 2.38 19.18
N ALA A 357 -22.98 1.91 18.09
CA ALA A 357 -24.31 2.38 17.66
C ALA A 357 -25.44 1.75 18.47
N ASP A 358 -25.27 0.53 18.98
CA ASP A 358 -26.30 -0.20 19.73
C ASP A 358 -26.08 -0.23 21.26
N GLY A 359 -24.95 0.33 21.73
CA GLY A 359 -24.67 0.54 23.16
C GLY A 359 -24.19 -0.73 23.88
N ASP A 360 -23.66 -1.73 23.18
CA ASP A 360 -23.17 -2.97 23.77
C ASP A 360 -21.70 -2.88 24.24
N GLY A 361 -21.06 -1.77 23.96
CA GLY A 361 -19.68 -1.47 24.34
C GLY A 361 -18.64 -1.95 23.35
N PHE A 362 -19.01 -2.36 22.14
CA PHE A 362 -18.13 -2.66 21.03
C PHE A 362 -18.24 -1.59 19.93
N LEU A 363 -17.12 -1.34 19.24
CA LEU A 363 -17.18 -0.53 18.03
C LEU A 363 -17.79 -1.37 16.91
N ASP A 364 -18.83 -0.83 16.29
CA ASP A 364 -19.53 -1.46 15.18
C ASP A 364 -19.75 -0.49 14.02
N TYR A 365 -20.23 -1.00 12.90
CA TYR A 365 -20.62 -0.19 11.75
C TYR A 365 -21.88 -0.73 11.09
N HIS A 366 -22.61 0.20 10.49
CA HIS A 366 -23.78 -0.09 9.66
C HIS A 366 -23.90 0.94 8.54
N ASP A 367 -24.29 0.51 7.33
CA ASP A 367 -24.65 1.41 6.23
C ASP A 367 -26.17 1.63 6.21
N ASP A 368 -26.62 2.66 6.91
CA ASP A 368 -28.04 2.99 7.07
C ASP A 368 -28.76 3.29 5.75
N LEU A 369 -28.03 3.84 4.75
CA LEU A 369 -28.60 4.24 3.47
C LEU A 369 -28.45 3.19 2.37
N GLY A 370 -27.65 2.13 2.58
CA GLY A 370 -27.33 1.13 1.58
C GLY A 370 -26.57 1.67 0.37
N ARG A 371 -25.82 2.78 0.54
CA ARG A 371 -25.05 3.48 -0.50
C ARG A 371 -23.57 3.53 -0.24
N GLY A 372 -23.15 3.16 0.96
CA GLY A 372 -21.78 3.08 1.40
C GLY A 372 -21.17 1.69 1.19
N LEU A 373 -20.01 1.49 1.82
CA LEU A 373 -19.39 0.18 1.90
C LEU A 373 -20.20 -0.73 2.83
N LYS A 374 -20.48 -1.95 2.39
CA LYS A 374 -21.17 -2.96 3.23
C LYS A 374 -20.33 -3.38 4.43
N ASN A 375 -19.01 -3.41 4.26
CA ASN A 375 -18.04 -3.65 5.32
C ASN A 375 -17.12 -2.44 5.43
N GLN A 376 -16.89 -1.96 6.65
CA GLN A 376 -16.17 -0.72 6.93
C GLN A 376 -14.85 -0.95 7.71
N GLY A 377 -14.37 -2.19 7.79
CA GLY A 377 -13.03 -2.56 8.27
C GLY A 377 -12.04 -2.69 7.12
N TRP A 378 -10.84 -3.23 7.40
CA TRP A 378 -9.81 -3.36 6.37
C TRP A 378 -10.19 -4.35 5.25
N LYS A 379 -11.01 -5.36 5.55
CA LYS A 379 -11.64 -6.27 4.57
C LYS A 379 -12.99 -5.68 4.15
N ASP A 380 -12.96 -4.66 3.30
CA ASP A 380 -14.12 -3.84 2.96
C ASP A 380 -14.98 -4.35 1.80
N SER A 381 -14.60 -5.48 1.15
CA SER A 381 -15.49 -6.12 0.16
C SER A 381 -16.79 -6.62 0.78
N GLY A 382 -17.88 -6.50 0.04
CA GLY A 382 -19.23 -6.77 0.55
C GLY A 382 -19.52 -8.22 0.98
N ASP A 383 -18.58 -9.13 0.72
CA ASP A 383 -18.66 -10.57 1.01
C ASP A 383 -17.63 -11.04 2.06
N SER A 384 -16.84 -10.12 2.64
CA SER A 384 -15.67 -10.45 3.45
C SER A 384 -15.98 -10.95 4.86
N VAL A 385 -17.12 -10.57 5.43
CA VAL A 385 -17.53 -11.00 6.77
C VAL A 385 -18.61 -12.08 6.67
N ARG A 386 -18.18 -13.34 6.84
CA ARG A 386 -19.06 -14.50 6.71
C ARG A 386 -18.73 -15.59 7.71
N PHE A 387 -19.73 -16.38 8.03
CA PHE A 387 -19.63 -17.56 8.89
C PHE A 387 -18.85 -18.70 8.18
N ALA A 388 -18.42 -19.71 8.96
CA ALA A 388 -17.73 -20.89 8.41
C ALA A 388 -18.55 -21.67 7.39
N ASP A 389 -19.88 -21.61 7.50
CA ASP A 389 -20.83 -22.21 6.54
C ASP A 389 -21.02 -21.39 5.25
N GLY A 390 -20.33 -20.27 5.11
CA GLY A 390 -20.37 -19.37 3.96
C GLY A 390 -21.49 -18.33 3.99
N THR A 391 -22.38 -18.32 4.98
CA THR A 391 -23.41 -17.28 5.12
C THR A 391 -22.79 -15.95 5.47
N ILE A 392 -23.31 -14.85 4.90
CA ILE A 392 -22.80 -13.49 5.14
C ILE A 392 -23.39 -12.95 6.43
N ALA A 393 -22.54 -12.32 7.26
CA ALA A 393 -22.98 -11.60 8.46
C ALA A 393 -23.76 -10.34 8.08
N HIS A 394 -24.76 -9.99 8.90
CA HIS A 394 -25.57 -8.81 8.70
C HIS A 394 -25.28 -7.76 9.77
N GLY A 395 -25.17 -6.48 9.34
CA GLY A 395 -24.87 -5.35 10.23
C GLY A 395 -26.06 -4.91 11.13
N PRO A 396 -25.76 -4.23 12.27
CA PRO A 396 -24.41 -3.77 12.65
C PRO A 396 -23.41 -4.91 12.88
N VAL A 397 -22.12 -4.67 12.48
CA VAL A 397 -21.05 -5.65 12.61
C VAL A 397 -19.92 -5.09 13.47
N ALA A 398 -19.53 -5.80 14.53
CA ALA A 398 -18.40 -5.48 15.37
C ALA A 398 -17.21 -6.41 15.03
N LEU A 399 -16.18 -5.89 14.34
CA LEU A 399 -14.99 -6.66 13.92
C LEU A 399 -14.04 -6.89 15.09
N ALA A 400 -13.43 -8.07 15.19
CA ALA A 400 -12.55 -8.44 16.28
C ALA A 400 -11.29 -7.53 16.37
N GLU A 401 -10.60 -7.29 15.26
CA GLU A 401 -9.40 -6.45 15.23
C GLU A 401 -9.70 -5.00 15.62
N VAL A 402 -10.89 -4.50 15.30
CA VAL A 402 -11.30 -3.14 15.66
C VAL A 402 -11.45 -2.97 17.17
N GLN A 403 -11.91 -4.01 17.87
CA GLN A 403 -11.95 -4.00 19.35
C GLN A 403 -10.51 -3.96 19.91
N GLY A 404 -9.57 -4.69 19.31
CA GLY A 404 -8.17 -4.63 19.66
C GLY A 404 -7.59 -3.21 19.45
N TYR A 405 -7.90 -2.56 18.33
CA TYR A 405 -7.46 -1.18 18.07
C TYR A 405 -8.10 -0.17 19.03
N ALA A 406 -9.37 -0.36 19.39
CA ALA A 406 -10.05 0.49 20.37
C ALA A 406 -9.43 0.35 21.76
N TYR A 407 -9.07 -0.87 22.17
CA TYR A 407 -8.33 -1.15 23.40
C TYR A 407 -6.96 -0.42 23.40
N GLU A 408 -6.16 -0.61 22.34
CA GLU A 408 -4.85 0.04 22.19
C GLU A 408 -4.97 1.57 22.18
N ALA A 409 -5.94 2.11 21.44
CA ALA A 409 -6.20 3.54 21.34
C ALA A 409 -6.62 4.17 22.69
N ALA A 410 -7.41 3.44 23.49
CA ALA A 410 -7.81 3.91 24.81
C ALA A 410 -6.63 4.02 25.77
N LEU A 411 -5.74 3.02 25.81
CA LEU A 411 -4.52 3.07 26.60
C LEU A 411 -3.54 4.14 26.10
N ALA A 412 -3.31 4.19 24.78
CA ALA A 412 -2.48 5.20 24.14
C ALA A 412 -3.00 6.62 24.39
N GLY A 413 -4.33 6.80 24.27
CA GLY A 413 -4.99 8.06 24.56
C GLY A 413 -4.87 8.47 26.02
N ALA A 414 -5.00 7.53 26.96
CA ALA A 414 -4.78 7.80 28.38
C ALA A 414 -3.35 8.31 28.66
N ASP A 415 -2.35 7.65 28.08
CA ASP A 415 -0.93 8.06 28.22
C ASP A 415 -0.67 9.45 27.62
N LEU A 416 -1.25 9.74 26.45
CA LEU A 416 -1.17 11.05 25.81
C LEU A 416 -1.85 12.13 26.67
N LEU A 417 -3.04 11.88 27.19
CA LEU A 417 -3.74 12.85 28.05
C LEU A 417 -2.95 13.16 29.33
N ASP A 418 -2.43 12.14 30.02
CA ASP A 418 -1.60 12.34 31.22
C ASP A 418 -0.33 13.15 30.90
N ALA A 419 0.39 12.77 29.86
CA ALA A 419 1.66 13.41 29.49
C ALA A 419 1.50 14.90 29.11
N PHE A 420 0.34 15.26 28.54
CA PHE A 420 0.06 16.64 28.14
C PHE A 420 -0.89 17.38 29.09
N GLY A 421 -1.09 16.86 30.30
CA GLY A 421 -1.85 17.51 31.36
C GLY A 421 -3.34 17.68 31.05
N ARG A 422 -3.94 16.73 30.32
CA ARG A 422 -5.37 16.74 29.98
C ARG A 422 -6.13 15.77 30.90
N PRO A 423 -7.36 16.09 31.29
CA PRO A 423 -8.18 15.21 32.12
C PRO A 423 -8.70 14.00 31.32
N GLY A 424 -9.02 12.91 32.02
CA GLY A 424 -9.77 11.79 31.46
C GLY A 424 -8.97 10.51 31.27
N ALA A 425 -7.67 10.46 31.54
CA ALA A 425 -6.84 9.27 31.37
C ALA A 425 -7.38 8.03 32.07
N GLU A 426 -7.79 8.18 33.33
CA GLU A 426 -8.34 7.06 34.12
C GLU A 426 -9.64 6.48 33.54
N ARG A 427 -10.49 7.33 32.93
CA ARG A 427 -11.68 6.86 32.21
C ARG A 427 -11.29 5.94 31.07
N TRP A 428 -10.23 6.26 30.30
CA TRP A 428 -9.82 5.49 29.14
C TRP A 428 -9.11 4.18 29.53
N ARG A 429 -8.35 4.17 30.64
CA ARG A 429 -7.81 2.92 31.19
C ARG A 429 -8.93 1.97 31.62
N ARG A 430 -9.97 2.50 32.27
CA ARG A 430 -11.14 1.71 32.64
C ARG A 430 -11.89 1.20 31.40
N TYR A 431 -12.12 2.05 30.39
CA TYR A 431 -12.72 1.63 29.12
C TYR A 431 -11.95 0.46 28.49
N ALA A 432 -10.60 0.54 28.45
CA ALA A 432 -9.78 -0.55 27.93
C ALA A 432 -9.95 -1.86 28.74
N ALA A 433 -9.94 -1.77 30.08
CA ALA A 433 -10.13 -2.96 30.91
C ALA A 433 -11.51 -3.60 30.68
N GLU A 434 -12.58 -2.80 30.67
CA GLU A 434 -13.93 -3.26 30.38
C GLU A 434 -14.08 -3.83 28.97
N MET A 435 -13.41 -3.24 27.95
CA MET A 435 -13.37 -3.77 26.59
C MET A 435 -12.74 -5.15 26.55
N ALA A 436 -11.61 -5.35 27.22
CA ALA A 436 -10.91 -6.65 27.26
C ALA A 436 -11.78 -7.74 27.92
N ASP A 437 -12.50 -7.41 28.99
CA ASP A 437 -13.41 -8.36 29.67
C ASP A 437 -14.60 -8.72 28.77
N ARG A 438 -15.24 -7.73 28.13
CA ARG A 438 -16.33 -7.96 27.18
C ARG A 438 -15.86 -8.78 25.97
N PHE A 439 -14.68 -8.46 25.41
CA PHE A 439 -14.10 -9.20 24.29
C PHE A 439 -13.90 -10.68 24.60
N ARG A 440 -13.35 -11.00 25.77
CA ARG A 440 -13.19 -12.41 26.21
C ARG A 440 -14.51 -13.12 26.35
N ALA A 441 -15.54 -12.43 26.81
CA ALA A 441 -16.86 -13.04 27.01
C ALA A 441 -17.62 -13.30 25.70
N ALA A 442 -17.39 -12.49 24.63
CA ALA A 442 -18.24 -12.48 23.45
C ALA A 442 -17.57 -13.03 22.17
N PHE A 443 -16.24 -12.87 22.01
CA PHE A 443 -15.60 -13.14 20.73
C PHE A 443 -14.95 -14.54 20.61
N TRP A 444 -14.83 -15.32 21.70
CA TRP A 444 -14.17 -16.62 21.61
C TRP A 444 -15.13 -17.71 21.15
N VAL A 445 -14.69 -18.45 20.14
CA VAL A 445 -15.34 -19.62 19.55
C VAL A 445 -14.36 -20.78 19.53
N GLU A 446 -14.84 -22.01 19.30
CA GLU A 446 -14.04 -23.24 19.29
C GLU A 446 -14.42 -24.11 18.10
N ASP A 447 -13.42 -24.72 17.46
CA ASP A 447 -13.56 -25.78 16.45
C ASP A 447 -12.64 -26.96 16.80
N ASP A 448 -12.50 -27.93 15.89
CA ASP A 448 -11.66 -29.13 16.10
C ASP A 448 -10.18 -28.83 16.37
N LEU A 449 -9.71 -27.62 16.04
CA LEU A 449 -8.34 -27.14 16.27
C LEU A 449 -8.22 -26.33 17.58
N GLY A 450 -9.28 -26.18 18.36
CA GLY A 450 -9.31 -25.48 19.62
C GLY A 450 -9.87 -24.04 19.53
N PRO A 451 -9.74 -23.25 20.61
CA PRO A 451 -10.35 -21.93 20.72
C PRO A 451 -9.62 -20.89 19.85
N PHE A 452 -10.40 -19.93 19.31
CA PHE A 452 -9.88 -18.79 18.57
C PHE A 452 -10.87 -17.60 18.61
N PRO A 453 -10.43 -16.35 18.36
CA PRO A 453 -11.32 -15.21 18.27
C PRO A 453 -12.17 -15.28 17.00
N ALA A 454 -13.49 -15.14 17.13
CA ALA A 454 -14.40 -14.97 16.00
C ALA A 454 -13.99 -13.76 15.16
N LEU A 455 -14.30 -13.80 13.86
CA LEU A 455 -14.03 -12.70 12.93
C LEU A 455 -14.76 -11.41 13.35
N ALA A 456 -15.98 -11.56 13.80
CA ALA A 456 -16.85 -10.45 14.17
C ALA A 456 -18.02 -10.92 15.06
N LEU A 457 -18.80 -9.97 15.59
CA LEU A 457 -20.19 -10.19 16.02
C LEU A 457 -21.14 -9.59 14.99
N ASP A 458 -22.17 -10.34 14.60
CA ASP A 458 -23.23 -9.84 13.72
C ASP A 458 -24.29 -9.02 14.50
N ARG A 459 -25.33 -8.55 13.81
CA ARG A 459 -26.42 -7.79 14.42
C ARG A 459 -27.15 -8.48 15.56
N ASP A 460 -27.17 -9.81 15.56
CA ASP A 460 -27.80 -10.63 16.58
C ASP A 460 -26.80 -11.04 17.67
N LYS A 461 -25.59 -10.43 17.66
CA LYS A 461 -24.42 -10.71 18.52
C LYS A 461 -23.93 -12.15 18.44
N ARG A 462 -24.18 -12.81 17.31
CA ARG A 462 -23.64 -14.14 17.05
C ARG A 462 -22.18 -14.01 16.61
N PRO A 463 -21.26 -14.78 17.22
CA PRO A 463 -19.88 -14.82 16.77
C PRO A 463 -19.78 -15.37 15.35
N VAL A 464 -19.12 -14.64 14.46
CA VAL A 464 -18.82 -15.07 13.10
C VAL A 464 -17.62 -16.00 13.13
N ASP A 465 -17.86 -17.29 13.04
CA ASP A 465 -16.98 -18.40 13.39
C ASP A 465 -16.00 -18.84 12.29
N ALA A 466 -15.87 -18.08 11.21
CA ALA A 466 -14.84 -18.36 10.20
C ALA A 466 -13.46 -17.97 10.71
N PRO A 467 -12.47 -18.91 10.78
CA PRO A 467 -11.10 -18.53 11.10
C PRO A 467 -10.54 -17.61 10.02
N ALA A 468 -10.06 -16.44 10.42
CA ALA A 468 -9.60 -15.38 9.53
C ALA A 468 -8.37 -14.66 10.07
N SER A 469 -7.58 -14.06 9.18
CA SER A 469 -6.33 -13.38 9.54
C SER A 469 -6.50 -12.21 10.51
N ASN A 470 -7.71 -11.66 10.64
CA ASN A 470 -8.06 -10.58 11.58
C ASN A 470 -7.57 -10.85 13.02
N MET A 471 -7.56 -12.13 13.45
CA MET A 471 -7.06 -12.50 14.77
C MET A 471 -5.57 -12.17 14.95
N GLY A 472 -4.77 -12.17 13.88
CA GLY A 472 -3.36 -11.81 13.91
C GLY A 472 -3.11 -10.35 14.30
N HIS A 473 -4.04 -9.46 13.99
CA HIS A 473 -3.98 -8.04 14.36
C HIS A 473 -4.14 -7.80 15.86
N LEU A 474 -4.73 -8.74 16.60
CA LEU A 474 -4.92 -8.64 18.06
C LEU A 474 -3.61 -8.81 18.84
N LEU A 475 -2.63 -9.57 18.30
CA LEU A 475 -1.38 -9.94 18.99
C LEU A 475 -0.56 -8.74 19.48
N ALA A 476 -0.51 -7.65 18.71
CA ALA A 476 0.29 -6.48 19.05
C ALA A 476 -0.44 -5.48 19.95
N THR A 477 -1.77 -5.58 20.10
CA THR A 477 -2.60 -4.57 20.78
C THR A 477 -2.54 -4.64 22.31
N GLY A 478 -2.19 -5.83 22.86
CA GLY A 478 -2.19 -6.09 24.30
C GLY A 478 -3.53 -6.53 24.89
N ILE A 479 -4.59 -6.70 24.06
CA ILE A 479 -5.91 -7.16 24.52
C ILE A 479 -5.92 -8.64 24.92
N LEU A 480 -5.03 -9.45 24.30
CA LEU A 480 -4.92 -10.90 24.55
C LEU A 480 -4.05 -11.20 25.75
N THR A 481 -4.44 -12.19 26.55
CA THR A 481 -3.55 -12.85 27.51
C THR A 481 -2.51 -13.71 26.79
N ARG A 482 -1.44 -14.15 27.49
CA ARG A 482 -0.42 -15.03 26.89
C ARG A 482 -1.00 -16.35 26.37
N ALA A 483 -1.98 -16.94 27.07
CA ALA A 483 -2.62 -18.18 26.64
C ALA A 483 -3.50 -17.96 25.38
N GLU A 484 -4.23 -16.86 25.33
CA GLU A 484 -5.02 -16.46 24.16
C GLU A 484 -4.11 -16.18 22.95
N ALA A 485 -3.00 -15.48 23.17
CA ALA A 485 -2.03 -15.20 22.12
C ALA A 485 -1.37 -16.48 21.58
N ALA A 486 -1.14 -17.51 22.44
CA ALA A 486 -0.63 -18.81 22.01
C ALA A 486 -1.63 -19.53 21.09
N ALA A 487 -2.91 -19.57 21.46
CA ALA A 487 -3.95 -20.17 20.63
C ALA A 487 -4.06 -19.48 19.25
N VAL A 488 -3.96 -18.15 19.22
CA VAL A 488 -3.92 -17.40 17.97
C VAL A 488 -2.66 -17.72 17.15
N ALA A 489 -1.48 -17.78 17.78
CA ALA A 489 -0.22 -18.08 17.10
C ALA A 489 -0.26 -19.44 16.41
N ASP A 490 -0.67 -20.50 17.13
CA ASP A 490 -0.81 -21.86 16.59
C ASP A 490 -1.79 -21.90 15.40
N ARG A 491 -2.90 -21.14 15.49
CA ARG A 491 -3.90 -21.06 14.43
C ARG A 491 -3.38 -20.38 13.17
N LEU A 492 -2.59 -19.31 13.30
CA LEU A 492 -2.07 -18.55 12.14
C LEU A 492 -1.10 -19.37 11.27
N VAL A 493 -0.31 -20.26 11.84
CA VAL A 493 0.62 -21.11 11.08
C VAL A 493 0.00 -22.44 10.63
N HIS A 494 -1.22 -22.76 11.06
CA HIS A 494 -1.89 -23.97 10.60
C HIS A 494 -2.04 -23.94 9.07
N PRO A 495 -1.87 -25.10 8.35
CA PRO A 495 -1.93 -25.14 6.87
C PRO A 495 -3.20 -24.61 6.24
N SER A 496 -4.31 -24.55 6.97
CA SER A 496 -5.54 -23.91 6.48
C SER A 496 -5.43 -22.37 6.44
N MET A 497 -4.57 -21.77 7.27
CA MET A 497 -4.36 -20.32 7.34
C MET A 497 -3.05 -19.89 6.66
N SER A 498 -1.94 -20.60 6.89
CA SER A 498 -0.67 -20.35 6.19
C SER A 498 -0.71 -20.96 4.78
N SER A 499 -0.41 -20.16 3.76
CA SER A 499 -0.30 -20.63 2.37
C SER A 499 1.09 -21.15 2.02
N GLY A 500 2.09 -20.95 2.89
CA GLY A 500 3.50 -21.11 2.58
C GLY A 500 4.15 -19.89 1.91
N PHE A 501 3.32 -18.91 1.44
CA PHE A 501 3.76 -17.60 0.93
C PHE A 501 3.31 -16.44 1.83
N GLY A 502 2.55 -16.71 2.85
CA GLY A 502 1.97 -15.77 3.79
C GLY A 502 0.61 -16.23 4.31
N LEU A 503 -0.02 -15.38 5.09
CA LEU A 503 -1.27 -15.64 5.77
C LEU A 503 -2.45 -15.46 4.83
N ARG A 504 -3.32 -16.47 4.71
CA ARG A 504 -4.61 -16.33 4.01
C ARG A 504 -5.57 -15.47 4.80
N THR A 505 -6.31 -14.62 4.12
CA THR A 505 -7.33 -13.76 4.73
C THR A 505 -8.47 -14.55 5.38
N MET A 506 -8.73 -15.76 4.89
CA MET A 506 -9.72 -16.70 5.41
C MET A 506 -9.20 -18.12 5.32
N SER A 507 -9.50 -18.95 6.29
CA SER A 507 -9.11 -20.36 6.33
C SER A 507 -9.64 -21.13 5.11
N SER A 508 -8.79 -21.97 4.52
CA SER A 508 -9.18 -22.85 3.41
C SER A 508 -10.17 -23.94 3.82
N SER A 509 -10.46 -24.12 5.12
CA SER A 509 -11.46 -25.06 5.61
C SER A 509 -12.89 -24.50 5.60
N THR A 510 -13.10 -23.21 5.34
CA THR A 510 -14.42 -22.58 5.31
C THR A 510 -15.09 -22.72 3.93
N ILE A 511 -16.43 -22.79 3.92
CA ILE A 511 -17.19 -22.90 2.65
C ILE A 511 -17.02 -21.64 1.79
N GLY A 512 -16.85 -20.47 2.42
CA GLY A 512 -16.66 -19.19 1.72
C GLY A 512 -15.28 -18.94 1.15
N TYR A 513 -14.32 -19.86 1.34
CA TYR A 513 -12.94 -19.70 0.88
C TYR A 513 -12.83 -19.77 -0.65
N SER A 514 -12.05 -18.87 -1.22
CA SER A 514 -11.53 -18.94 -2.58
C SER A 514 -10.15 -18.28 -2.64
N PRO A 515 -9.12 -18.95 -3.18
CA PRO A 515 -7.76 -18.39 -3.22
C PRO A 515 -7.65 -17.14 -4.09
N LEU A 516 -8.60 -16.88 -4.97
CA LEU A 516 -8.69 -15.67 -5.81
C LEU A 516 -9.83 -14.73 -5.37
N SER A 517 -10.40 -14.90 -4.18
CA SER A 517 -11.30 -13.90 -3.60
C SER A 517 -10.48 -12.74 -3.04
N TYR A 518 -10.98 -11.51 -3.17
CA TYR A 518 -10.27 -10.31 -2.72
C TYR A 518 -9.96 -10.35 -1.23
N HIS A 519 -10.93 -10.74 -0.36
CA HIS A 519 -10.75 -10.82 1.10
C HIS A 519 -11.13 -12.18 1.72
N CYS A 520 -11.46 -13.21 0.93
CA CYS A 520 -11.90 -14.50 1.44
C CYS A 520 -10.99 -15.65 1.02
N GLY A 521 -9.66 -15.47 1.13
CA GLY A 521 -8.69 -16.54 0.86
C GLY A 521 -7.39 -16.11 0.20
N SER A 522 -7.29 -14.91 -0.39
CA SER A 522 -6.04 -14.32 -0.88
C SER A 522 -5.04 -14.04 0.26
N VAL A 523 -3.80 -13.76 -0.10
CA VAL A 523 -2.73 -13.33 0.82
C VAL A 523 -2.46 -11.85 0.62
N TRP A 524 -2.50 -11.08 1.72
CA TRP A 524 -2.15 -9.67 1.74
C TRP A 524 -0.83 -9.48 2.50
N PRO A 525 0.19 -8.88 1.87
CA PRO A 525 1.49 -8.69 2.52
C PRO A 525 1.43 -7.92 3.84
N HIS A 526 0.62 -6.84 3.91
CA HIS A 526 0.50 -6.05 5.13
C HIS A 526 -0.12 -6.84 6.29
N ASP A 527 -1.17 -7.59 6.02
CA ASP A 527 -1.88 -8.45 6.98
C ASP A 527 -0.93 -9.52 7.56
N THR A 528 -0.18 -10.19 6.66
CA THR A 528 0.89 -11.12 7.07
C THR A 528 1.96 -10.43 7.92
N ALA A 529 2.43 -9.24 7.51
CA ALA A 529 3.49 -8.52 8.21
C ALA A 529 3.04 -7.98 9.58
N ILE A 530 1.78 -7.56 9.74
CA ILE A 530 1.18 -7.20 11.04
C ILE A 530 1.16 -8.43 11.95
N ALA A 531 0.76 -9.60 11.44
CA ALA A 531 0.76 -10.84 12.20
C ALA A 531 2.20 -11.23 12.61
N VAL A 532 3.19 -11.15 11.71
CA VAL A 532 4.61 -11.40 12.01
C VAL A 532 5.12 -10.48 13.11
N HIS A 533 4.85 -9.18 13.01
CA HIS A 533 5.23 -8.21 14.06
C HIS A 533 4.58 -8.56 15.41
N GLY A 534 3.28 -8.85 15.38
CA GLY A 534 2.53 -9.23 16.58
C GLY A 534 3.03 -10.51 17.23
N LEU A 535 3.34 -11.54 16.44
CA LEU A 535 3.91 -12.80 16.92
C LEU A 535 5.26 -12.60 17.61
N ILE A 536 6.18 -11.82 17.02
CA ILE A 536 7.48 -11.51 17.63
C ILE A 536 7.29 -10.74 18.93
N LYS A 537 6.44 -9.72 18.95
CA LYS A 537 6.14 -8.92 20.15
C LYS A 537 5.53 -9.78 21.26
N ALA A 538 4.73 -10.78 20.93
CA ALA A 538 4.13 -11.73 21.88
C ALA A 538 5.08 -12.89 22.28
N GLY A 539 6.27 -13.01 21.67
CA GLY A 539 7.28 -14.02 21.98
C GLY A 539 7.17 -15.32 21.17
N PHE A 540 6.37 -15.36 20.09
CA PHE A 540 6.17 -16.52 19.22
C PHE A 540 7.07 -16.45 17.98
N VAL A 541 8.39 -16.45 18.20
CA VAL A 541 9.41 -16.18 17.17
C VAL A 541 9.40 -17.22 16.05
N ASP A 542 9.21 -18.51 16.36
CA ASP A 542 9.20 -19.58 15.36
C ASP A 542 8.00 -19.47 14.41
N HIS A 543 6.82 -19.15 14.93
CA HIS A 543 5.60 -18.90 14.14
C HIS A 543 5.78 -17.68 13.23
N ALA A 544 6.39 -16.62 13.76
CA ALA A 544 6.71 -15.44 12.98
C ALA A 544 7.71 -15.74 11.84
N ALA A 545 8.72 -16.58 12.12
CA ALA A 545 9.74 -16.99 11.16
C ALA A 545 9.12 -17.75 9.98
N GLU A 546 8.15 -18.62 10.21
CA GLU A 546 7.44 -19.36 9.16
C GLU A 546 6.73 -18.40 8.21
N LEU A 547 5.87 -17.52 8.73
CA LEU A 547 5.12 -16.56 7.91
C LEU A 547 6.04 -15.56 7.18
N ALA A 548 7.08 -15.07 7.86
CA ALA A 548 8.04 -14.14 7.28
C ALA A 548 8.84 -14.79 6.13
N THR A 549 9.27 -16.05 6.28
CA THR A 549 9.99 -16.78 5.25
C THR A 549 9.12 -16.94 3.99
N GLY A 550 7.84 -17.24 4.16
CA GLY A 550 6.87 -17.30 3.07
C GLY A 550 6.75 -15.96 2.32
N LEU A 551 6.64 -14.86 3.06
CA LEU A 551 6.52 -13.53 2.47
C LEU A 551 7.82 -13.08 1.76
N LEU A 552 9.01 -13.46 2.25
CA LEU A 552 10.29 -13.26 1.56
C LEU A 552 10.36 -14.04 0.25
N ALA A 553 9.82 -15.28 0.23
CA ALA A 553 9.73 -16.08 -0.99
C ALA A 553 8.78 -15.43 -2.02
N ALA A 554 7.61 -14.95 -1.57
CA ALA A 554 6.70 -14.19 -2.41
C ALA A 554 7.36 -12.91 -2.97
N GLY A 555 8.08 -12.16 -2.13
CA GLY A 555 8.83 -10.97 -2.57
C GLY A 555 9.81 -11.26 -3.69
N THR A 556 10.51 -12.39 -3.64
CA THR A 556 11.41 -12.84 -4.70
C THR A 556 10.67 -13.13 -6.00
N ALA A 557 9.55 -13.83 -5.94
CA ALA A 557 8.73 -14.16 -7.11
C ALA A 557 8.11 -12.92 -7.78
N PHE A 558 7.93 -11.85 -7.01
CA PHE A 558 7.44 -10.56 -7.50
C PHE A 558 8.55 -9.53 -7.77
N ASP A 559 9.78 -9.96 -8.05
CA ASP A 559 10.93 -9.08 -8.38
C ASP A 559 11.24 -8.03 -7.29
N GLY A 560 11.05 -8.39 -6.02
CA GLY A 560 11.24 -7.51 -4.86
C GLY A 560 10.13 -6.46 -4.68
N ARG A 561 9.04 -6.50 -5.44
CA ARG A 561 7.92 -5.58 -5.34
C ARG A 561 6.64 -6.36 -5.00
N LEU A 562 6.34 -6.46 -3.71
CA LEU A 562 5.10 -7.09 -3.25
C LEU A 562 3.88 -6.35 -3.80
N PRO A 563 2.91 -7.06 -4.40
CA PRO A 563 1.63 -6.47 -4.80
C PRO A 563 0.73 -6.22 -3.59
N GLU A 564 -0.36 -5.54 -3.78
CA GLU A 564 -1.43 -5.36 -2.79
C GLU A 564 -1.87 -6.69 -2.18
N LEU A 565 -2.17 -7.65 -3.04
CA LEU A 565 -2.51 -9.03 -2.68
C LEU A 565 -2.12 -9.99 -3.81
N PHE A 566 -2.10 -11.26 -3.49
CA PHE A 566 -1.92 -12.36 -4.44
C PHE A 566 -2.75 -13.58 -4.02
N GLY A 567 -2.89 -14.56 -4.91
CA GLY A 567 -3.73 -15.73 -4.67
C GLY A 567 -3.25 -16.57 -3.48
N GLY A 568 -4.20 -17.05 -2.67
CA GLY A 568 -3.93 -17.86 -1.47
C GLY A 568 -3.74 -19.35 -1.73
N PHE A 569 -3.28 -19.73 -2.92
CA PHE A 569 -2.91 -21.12 -3.23
C PHE A 569 -1.79 -21.61 -2.31
N ALA A 570 -1.80 -22.90 -1.99
CA ALA A 570 -0.73 -23.47 -1.18
C ALA A 570 0.58 -23.57 -1.98
N ALA A 571 1.71 -23.33 -1.31
CA ALA A 571 3.03 -23.45 -1.92
C ALA A 571 3.34 -24.89 -2.36
N ASP A 572 2.73 -25.89 -1.70
CA ASP A 572 2.83 -27.31 -2.09
C ASP A 572 2.09 -27.63 -3.39
N ASP A 573 1.01 -26.89 -3.69
CA ASP A 573 0.24 -27.06 -4.93
C ASP A 573 0.89 -26.28 -6.09
N LEU A 574 1.33 -25.05 -5.82
CA LEU A 574 1.91 -24.14 -6.80
C LEU A 574 3.19 -23.50 -6.23
N PRO A 575 4.38 -23.82 -6.78
CA PRO A 575 5.66 -23.40 -6.20
C PRO A 575 5.96 -21.90 -6.36
N ILE A 576 5.10 -21.16 -7.05
CA ILE A 576 5.20 -19.71 -7.27
C ILE A 576 3.85 -19.07 -6.89
N PRO A 577 3.84 -17.96 -6.13
CA PRO A 577 2.60 -17.28 -5.79
C PRO A 577 1.87 -16.77 -7.04
N VAL A 578 0.57 -16.97 -7.09
CA VAL A 578 -0.27 -16.59 -8.23
C VAL A 578 -0.64 -15.10 -8.13
N PRO A 579 -0.32 -14.27 -9.14
CA PRO A 579 -0.71 -12.86 -9.14
C PRO A 579 -2.24 -12.70 -9.09
N TYR A 580 -2.71 -11.70 -8.33
CA TYR A 580 -4.11 -11.28 -8.40
C TYR A 580 -4.28 -10.24 -9.53
N PRO A 581 -5.22 -10.42 -10.48
CA PRO A 581 -5.23 -9.66 -11.74
C PRO A 581 -5.37 -8.14 -11.58
N ALA A 582 -6.17 -7.68 -10.61
CA ALA A 582 -6.47 -6.25 -10.42
C ALA A 582 -5.71 -5.61 -9.26
N SER A 583 -4.72 -6.30 -8.70
CA SER A 583 -3.94 -5.85 -7.54
C SER A 583 -3.12 -4.58 -7.84
N CYS A 584 -3.15 -3.59 -6.95
CA CYS A 584 -2.24 -2.46 -7.02
C CYS A 584 -0.78 -2.90 -6.85
N ARG A 585 0.12 -2.26 -7.62
CA ARG A 585 1.56 -2.53 -7.57
C ARG A 585 2.35 -1.34 -8.10
N PRO A 586 2.95 -0.49 -7.22
CA PRO A 586 3.06 -0.65 -5.78
C PRO A 586 1.78 -0.35 -5.00
N GLN A 587 1.72 -0.91 -3.79
CA GLN A 587 0.76 -0.59 -2.74
C GLN A 587 1.54 -0.18 -1.49
N ALA A 588 1.13 0.92 -0.82
CA ALA A 588 1.91 1.50 0.26
C ALA A 588 2.10 0.56 1.45
N TRP A 589 1.02 -0.02 1.97
CA TRP A 589 1.13 -0.95 3.09
C TRP A 589 1.81 -2.27 2.72
N ALA A 590 1.69 -2.74 1.45
CA ALA A 590 2.45 -3.90 0.98
C ALA A 590 3.95 -3.61 0.92
N ALA A 591 4.35 -2.43 0.44
CA ALA A 591 5.74 -1.99 0.48
C ALA A 591 6.23 -1.78 1.93
N ALA A 592 5.43 -1.15 2.79
CA ALA A 592 5.75 -0.95 4.20
C ALA A 592 5.92 -2.26 4.99
N SER A 593 5.32 -3.36 4.52
CA SER A 593 5.48 -4.70 5.11
C SER A 593 6.95 -5.13 5.24
N ALA A 594 7.79 -4.80 4.27
CA ALA A 594 9.21 -5.11 4.32
C ALA A 594 9.93 -4.35 5.45
N VAL A 595 9.48 -3.12 5.76
CA VAL A 595 10.07 -2.30 6.83
C VAL A 595 9.65 -2.81 8.21
N VAL A 596 8.37 -3.16 8.39
CA VAL A 596 7.91 -3.71 9.68
C VAL A 596 8.46 -5.11 9.93
N MET A 597 8.67 -5.92 8.89
CA MET A 597 9.39 -7.19 9.06
C MET A 597 10.84 -6.97 9.50
N LEU A 598 11.53 -5.97 8.91
CA LEU A 598 12.88 -5.61 9.36
C LEU A 598 12.89 -5.16 10.82
N GLN A 599 11.93 -4.33 11.23
CA GLN A 599 11.73 -3.94 12.63
C GLN A 599 11.52 -5.18 13.52
N ALA A 600 10.67 -6.11 13.08
CA ALA A 600 10.37 -7.35 13.78
C ALA A 600 11.62 -8.24 13.94
N PHE A 601 12.42 -8.42 12.88
CA PHE A 601 13.67 -9.23 12.96
C PHE A 601 14.71 -8.64 13.93
N LEU A 602 14.73 -7.32 14.09
CA LEU A 602 15.56 -6.65 15.10
C LEU A 602 14.93 -6.67 16.50
N GLY A 603 13.63 -6.99 16.61
CA GLY A 603 12.87 -6.80 17.85
C GLY A 603 12.98 -5.36 18.35
N LEU A 604 12.91 -4.39 17.40
CA LEU A 604 13.20 -2.97 17.66
C LEU A 604 11.98 -2.27 18.23
N GLU A 605 12.08 -1.84 19.48
CA GLU A 605 11.05 -1.08 20.21
C GLU A 605 11.68 0.15 20.90
N PRO A 606 11.67 1.32 20.27
CA PRO A 606 12.12 2.54 20.92
C PRO A 606 11.03 3.15 21.79
N ASP A 607 11.44 3.75 22.89
CA ASP A 607 10.66 4.71 23.66
C ASP A 607 11.52 5.93 24.01
N VAL A 608 11.53 6.90 23.10
CA VAL A 608 12.30 8.12 23.22
C VAL A 608 11.91 8.93 24.47
N ARG A 609 10.66 8.81 24.95
CA ARG A 609 10.17 9.49 26.15
C ARG A 609 10.92 9.03 27.41
N THR A 610 11.34 7.78 27.43
CA THR A 610 12.13 7.17 28.54
C THR A 610 13.61 7.08 28.22
N GLY A 611 14.04 7.49 27.02
CA GLY A 611 15.42 7.37 26.57
C GLY A 611 15.89 5.94 26.28
N ILE A 612 14.96 5.00 26.04
CA ILE A 612 15.27 3.57 25.89
C ILE A 612 14.97 3.10 24.45
N VAL A 613 15.92 2.34 23.89
CA VAL A 613 15.74 1.54 22.66
C VAL A 613 15.93 0.09 23.01
N ARG A 614 14.88 -0.74 22.91
CA ARG A 614 14.97 -2.19 23.14
C ARG A 614 15.26 -2.91 21.83
N LEU A 615 16.14 -3.90 21.90
CA LEU A 615 16.45 -4.83 20.81
C LEU A 615 16.28 -6.27 21.34
N SER A 616 15.44 -7.05 20.67
CA SER A 616 15.20 -8.48 20.95
C SER A 616 15.26 -9.25 19.62
N PRO A 617 16.48 -9.45 19.06
CA PRO A 617 16.64 -9.95 17.70
C PRO A 617 16.13 -11.37 17.51
N SER A 618 15.54 -11.62 16.33
CA SER A 618 15.18 -12.94 15.83
C SER A 618 16.31 -13.53 15.00
N THR A 619 16.46 -14.86 14.99
CA THR A 619 17.42 -15.59 14.17
C THR A 619 16.90 -15.91 12.75
N THR A 620 15.70 -15.48 12.41
CA THR A 620 14.97 -15.84 11.17
C THR A 620 15.77 -15.63 9.90
N VAL A 621 16.56 -14.54 9.82
CA VAL A 621 17.31 -14.15 8.61
C VAL A 621 18.82 -14.32 8.73
N GLY A 622 19.28 -15.02 9.78
CA GLY A 622 20.70 -15.18 10.10
C GLY A 622 21.35 -13.89 10.56
N ALA A 623 22.65 -13.70 10.23
CA ALA A 623 23.30 -12.43 10.52
C ALA A 623 22.61 -11.28 9.77
N LEU A 624 22.44 -10.16 10.47
CA LEU A 624 21.77 -8.98 9.93
C LEU A 624 22.51 -7.72 10.35
N ARG A 625 22.87 -6.89 9.39
CA ARG A 625 23.41 -5.54 9.62
C ARG A 625 22.51 -4.52 8.93
N VAL A 626 22.01 -3.58 9.70
CA VAL A 626 21.14 -2.49 9.23
C VAL A 626 21.78 -1.17 9.62
N LEU A 627 21.92 -0.27 8.66
CA LEU A 627 22.48 1.07 8.86
C LEU A 627 21.44 2.10 8.42
N GLY A 628 21.33 3.19 9.19
CA GLY A 628 20.53 4.35 8.82
C GLY A 628 19.03 4.24 9.13
N LEU A 629 18.59 3.33 10.03
CA LEU A 629 17.28 3.45 10.66
C LEU A 629 17.21 4.76 11.43
N GLN A 630 16.01 5.26 11.72
CA GLN A 630 15.81 6.55 12.37
C GLN A 630 15.08 6.40 13.70
N VAL A 631 15.65 6.93 14.78
CA VAL A 631 15.00 7.08 16.08
C VAL A 631 15.33 8.48 16.62
N ALA A 632 14.33 9.20 17.08
CA ALA A 632 14.50 10.58 17.54
C ALA A 632 15.14 11.52 16.50
N GLY A 633 14.91 11.28 15.20
CA GLY A 633 15.49 12.09 14.12
C GLY A 633 16.98 11.83 13.86
N ALA A 634 17.57 10.81 14.47
CA ALA A 634 18.97 10.44 14.28
C ALA A 634 19.12 8.99 13.84
N ALA A 635 20.28 8.68 13.22
CA ALA A 635 20.54 7.34 12.73
C ALA A 635 20.70 6.32 13.86
N LEU A 636 20.06 5.16 13.69
CA LEU A 636 20.26 3.94 14.47
C LEU A 636 20.88 2.89 13.58
N ASP A 637 22.06 2.41 13.96
CA ASP A 637 22.75 1.32 13.28
C ASP A 637 22.78 0.10 14.20
N VAL A 638 22.47 -1.08 13.65
CA VAL A 638 22.42 -2.36 14.39
C VAL A 638 23.09 -3.46 13.59
N ALA A 639 23.88 -4.29 14.26
CA ALA A 639 24.41 -5.53 13.70
C ALA A 639 24.17 -6.69 14.69
N ILE A 640 23.62 -7.79 14.17
CA ILE A 640 23.40 -9.04 14.89
C ILE A 640 24.13 -10.18 14.19
N ASP A 641 24.62 -11.15 14.96
CA ASP A 641 25.24 -12.36 14.42
C ASP A 641 24.20 -13.46 14.10
N PRO A 642 24.58 -14.59 13.50
CA PRO A 642 23.63 -15.65 13.13
C PRO A 642 22.89 -16.27 14.33
N SER A 643 23.40 -16.11 15.56
CA SER A 643 22.77 -16.59 16.79
C SER A 643 21.79 -15.59 17.42
N GLY A 644 21.59 -14.42 16.79
CA GLY A 644 20.70 -13.36 17.29
C GLY A 644 21.36 -12.45 18.34
N VAL A 645 22.69 -12.55 18.54
CA VAL A 645 23.39 -11.67 19.48
C VAL A 645 23.68 -10.32 18.81
N VAL A 646 23.34 -9.22 19.49
CA VAL A 646 23.70 -7.87 19.05
C VAL A 646 25.21 -7.68 19.22
N VAL A 647 25.95 -7.63 18.12
CA VAL A 647 27.43 -7.46 18.10
C VAL A 647 27.84 -6.00 18.00
N ALA A 648 26.96 -5.12 17.50
CA ALA A 648 27.15 -3.69 17.49
C ALA A 648 25.80 -2.98 17.40
N ALA A 649 25.66 -1.87 18.13
CA ALA A 649 24.52 -0.99 17.98
C ALA A 649 24.94 0.45 18.37
N THR A 650 24.50 1.43 17.58
CA THR A 650 24.72 2.87 17.80
C THR A 650 23.41 3.62 17.68
N ALA A 651 23.12 4.48 18.65
CA ALA A 651 21.95 5.35 18.67
C ALA A 651 22.39 6.80 18.96
N ALA A 652 21.46 7.74 18.84
CA ALA A 652 21.67 9.14 19.19
C ALA A 652 22.08 9.32 20.67
N ASP A 653 22.76 10.44 20.96
CA ASP A 653 23.06 10.85 22.33
C ASP A 653 21.76 10.95 23.15
N GLY A 654 21.82 10.43 24.39
CA GLY A 654 20.67 10.42 25.30
C GLY A 654 19.76 9.18 25.18
N LEU A 655 20.00 8.30 24.22
CA LEU A 655 19.32 7.02 24.12
C LEU A 655 20.19 5.87 24.64
N THR A 656 19.62 4.99 25.45
CA THR A 656 20.26 3.78 25.97
C THR A 656 19.72 2.55 25.25
N ILE A 657 20.60 1.73 24.68
CA ILE A 657 20.22 0.49 24.04
C ILE A 657 20.17 -0.63 25.07
N HIS A 658 19.01 -1.24 25.21
CA HIS A 658 18.79 -2.43 26.02
C HIS A 658 18.64 -3.63 25.10
N VAL A 659 19.56 -4.59 25.25
CA VAL A 659 19.51 -5.88 24.56
C VAL A 659 18.99 -6.91 25.55
N GLY A 660 17.91 -7.58 25.20
CA GLY A 660 17.30 -8.61 26.04
C GLY A 660 16.50 -9.58 25.20
N GLY A 661 16.35 -10.82 25.70
CA GLY A 661 15.35 -11.72 25.16
C GLY A 661 13.95 -11.20 25.52
N ILE A 662 12.97 -11.51 24.70
CA ILE A 662 11.54 -11.31 25.00
C ILE A 662 11.24 -12.19 26.23
N GLY A 663 11.03 -11.58 27.42
CA GLY A 663 10.75 -12.24 28.68
C GLY A 663 9.37 -12.88 28.73
#